data_b1578c2f0a7de593c5ea3436eeb2d714
#
_entry.id   b1578c2f0a7de593c5ea3436eeb2d714
#
_cell.length_a   1.000
_cell.length_b   1.000
_cell.length_c   1.000
_cell.angle_alpha   90.00
_cell.angle_beta   90.00
_cell.angle_gamma   90.00
#
_symmetry.space_group_name_H-M   'P 1'
#
loop_
_entity.id
_entity.type
_entity.pdbx_description
1 polymer ?
#
loop_
_entity_poly.entity_id
_entity_poly.type
_entity_poly.pdbx_seq_one_letter_code
_entity_poly.pdbx_strand_id
1 'polypeptide(L)'
;MGYGVAQKRAKVTNSIAKVSEKTLNVGANANPAQALAGAVAGVKVDITSGSPSATPSITIRGGSNYDGGSNEPLVIVDGVIRSSLSDINPNDIESMEVMKDAGATALYGARAGNGVIMITTKQGKNGKASVSFNAKVGLNYYNLGYNMCSDEDYLYYYRLALQNCEWTLPGGKYASAYNSNLYGTNNPGGIGRTELSQGQSYNILRKTDDNAYLLQKGWSEMLDPVSDNYILYRNIDPLEMNGRTPYVTQDYNASISGGNDRGRYYASLGLYDADGFIKGTFYKRYNFALTGSYKITKWLESNSVFNYTRSNWLNDDPMLDTGYFMNRGQAFKFVRYRDEDGNDLYGTGGPTTNVNVNNGNFDRDFQADKFSMTQSLTATLLPGLTLKGTMSWYYNEEYDESFNHQYINSQAGAVNPNGNNGVNRSYNTSASFSRYFDQTYNLVANFNRVFAEKHTVNVMAGTEFYKRRYRGFSAGGYGAPTGYFPGLGLTQNDADVQSRSMSSFHNEEALLSYFGRAEYDYMDKYLFAATFRADGYSRLVNNKWGTFPGVSGGWVFSKENFWNKLGMENIINYGKLRASYGMNATINSSYLGYYTLQGSYSAYKYDGVYGYRVSTLPNPNLKWEKTRTAEVGLDLGFLNNRFNLGLTYYNRLTMDKYSALSLPRTTGFSTVTYNNGQYRNAGIEFDLQGTLLRTRDFQWTFNANITYNKNTIVKLPENGLQNNRQGGSEVYTGNGDETHYVGGYQEGQTPGSFVGYGVVKMARSQADIDALGDYIDTGVSNGAAVYANEAGRQRLLAMGYTNLVQLMPGDFIYEDRNGDNWVEAKDRKVLGNLTPKWTGGFNTTLTWKGLSLYARFDMGFDFQVYDSNIAFWLGEGQGAMAFNDAVRDTWTPDNPGAKYPRVVWASQYGTDNYIRTNSFFTQNGSYLACRELQLSYVLPKSICQKLACQGITVSVTGQNLGYIKSCTIPLPDHTTYTSGNTAGWGGTYNVPRTLLFGLNVTF
;
A
#
# COMPACT_ATOMS: atom_id res chain seq x y z
N MET A 1 22.59 -0.74 -19.26
CA MET A 1 21.33 -1.49 -19.42
C MET A 1 21.56 -2.96 -19.10
N GLY A 2 21.11 -3.42 -17.96
CA GLY A 2 21.13 -4.82 -17.56
C GLY A 2 22.46 -5.54 -17.79
N TYR A 3 22.43 -6.60 -18.58
CA TYR A 3 23.62 -7.39 -18.94
C TYR A 3 24.56 -6.68 -19.94
N GLY A 4 24.15 -5.55 -20.52
CA GLY A 4 24.84 -4.85 -21.59
C GLY A 4 25.67 -3.64 -21.17
N VAL A 5 26.29 -2.98 -22.15
CA VAL A 5 27.06 -1.75 -21.99
C VAL A 5 26.13 -0.54 -21.83
N ALA A 6 26.56 0.49 -21.06
CA ALA A 6 25.83 1.75 -20.91
C ALA A 6 25.60 2.42 -22.28
N GLN A 7 24.36 2.86 -22.54
CA GLN A 7 23.99 3.52 -23.78
C GLN A 7 23.63 5.00 -23.56
N LYS A 8 23.93 5.84 -24.56
CA LYS A 8 23.43 7.22 -24.58
C LYS A 8 21.91 7.22 -24.77
N ARG A 9 21.17 8.04 -24.00
CA ARG A 9 19.69 8.15 -24.05
C ARG A 9 19.17 8.39 -25.49
N ALA A 10 19.90 9.15 -26.31
CA ALA A 10 19.56 9.39 -27.70
C ALA A 10 19.44 8.12 -28.55
N LYS A 11 20.23 7.08 -28.24
CA LYS A 11 20.28 5.80 -28.97
C LYS A 11 19.25 4.77 -28.43
N VAL A 12 18.61 5.03 -27.31
CA VAL A 12 17.62 4.11 -26.73
C VAL A 12 16.33 4.18 -27.50
N THR A 13 15.84 3.03 -27.98
CA THR A 13 14.56 2.90 -28.72
C THR A 13 13.39 2.50 -27.83
N ASN A 14 13.67 2.20 -26.57
CA ASN A 14 12.73 1.70 -25.56
C ASN A 14 12.33 2.77 -24.55
N SER A 15 11.21 2.57 -23.84
CA SER A 15 10.74 3.46 -22.76
C SER A 15 11.47 3.15 -21.45
N ILE A 16 12.49 3.95 -21.11
CA ILE A 16 13.24 3.87 -19.86
C ILE A 16 13.25 5.23 -19.20
N ALA A 17 12.83 5.30 -17.95
CA ALA A 17 12.94 6.48 -17.11
C ALA A 17 14.08 6.33 -16.10
N LYS A 18 14.83 7.41 -15.86
CA LYS A 18 15.94 7.45 -14.90
C LYS A 18 15.64 8.47 -13.82
N VAL A 19 15.70 8.03 -12.56
CA VAL A 19 15.61 8.88 -11.37
C VAL A 19 17.04 9.08 -10.84
N SER A 20 17.38 10.33 -10.56
CA SER A 20 18.72 10.69 -10.12
C SER A 20 18.86 10.63 -8.60
N GLU A 21 20.10 10.51 -8.12
CA GLU A 21 20.46 10.62 -6.70
C GLU A 21 19.82 11.85 -6.01
N LYS A 22 19.77 13.01 -6.70
CA LYS A 22 19.20 14.25 -6.16
C LYS A 22 17.73 14.12 -5.78
N THR A 23 16.95 13.35 -6.54
CA THR A 23 15.53 13.10 -6.25
C THR A 23 15.37 12.07 -5.12
N LEU A 24 16.26 11.06 -5.08
CA LEU A 24 16.18 9.96 -4.11
C LEU A 24 16.53 10.41 -2.67
N ASN A 25 17.41 11.40 -2.53
CA ASN A 25 18.03 11.79 -1.25
C ASN A 25 17.45 13.08 -0.62
N VAL A 26 16.31 13.61 -1.10
CA VAL A 26 15.69 14.80 -0.53
C VAL A 26 15.15 14.52 0.88
N GLY A 27 14.33 13.50 1.04
CA GLY A 27 13.75 13.08 2.31
C GLY A 27 14.64 12.12 3.11
N ALA A 28 14.18 11.74 4.30
CA ALA A 28 14.67 10.60 5.07
C ALA A 28 13.71 9.43 4.87
N ASN A 29 13.92 8.70 3.80
CA ASN A 29 13.03 7.61 3.39
C ASN A 29 13.62 6.25 3.82
N ALA A 30 12.88 5.46 4.59
CA ALA A 30 13.25 4.09 4.92
C ALA A 30 13.40 3.23 3.66
N ASN A 31 12.53 3.46 2.67
CA ASN A 31 12.48 2.72 1.41
C ASN A 31 12.61 3.69 0.22
N PRO A 32 13.59 3.46 -0.70
CA PRO A 32 13.80 4.31 -1.88
C PRO A 32 12.58 4.40 -2.82
N ALA A 33 11.67 3.44 -2.77
CA ALA A 33 10.42 3.45 -3.57
C ALA A 33 9.57 4.70 -3.33
N GLN A 34 9.58 5.27 -2.13
CA GLN A 34 8.83 6.48 -1.79
C GLN A 34 9.22 7.69 -2.67
N ALA A 35 10.49 7.76 -3.08
CA ALA A 35 10.97 8.82 -3.94
C ALA A 35 10.50 8.71 -5.40
N LEU A 36 9.93 7.57 -5.81
CA LEU A 36 9.35 7.37 -7.15
C LEU A 36 7.95 7.99 -7.29
N ALA A 37 7.24 8.27 -6.18
CA ALA A 37 5.89 8.84 -6.22
C ALA A 37 5.88 10.18 -6.96
N GLY A 38 5.11 10.26 -8.07
CA GLY A 38 5.03 11.42 -8.94
C GLY A 38 6.30 11.75 -9.75
N ALA A 39 7.39 10.96 -9.61
CA ALA A 39 8.66 11.25 -10.28
C ALA A 39 8.76 10.65 -11.69
N VAL A 40 7.99 9.62 -12.00
CA VAL A 40 8.09 8.84 -13.25
C VAL A 40 6.71 8.60 -13.85
N ALA A 41 6.52 8.95 -15.14
CA ALA A 41 5.28 8.64 -15.86
C ALA A 41 5.00 7.13 -15.90
N GLY A 42 3.74 6.75 -15.72
CA GLY A 42 3.29 5.35 -15.75
C GLY A 42 3.69 4.53 -14.52
N VAL A 43 4.25 5.16 -13.49
CA VAL A 43 4.57 4.52 -12.20
C VAL A 43 3.65 5.10 -11.13
N LYS A 44 2.89 4.22 -10.48
CA LYS A 44 2.10 4.53 -9.30
C LYS A 44 2.80 3.92 -8.08
N VAL A 45 2.95 4.70 -7.03
CA VAL A 45 3.51 4.26 -5.74
C VAL A 45 2.44 4.45 -4.69
N ASP A 46 1.97 3.36 -4.13
CA ASP A 46 0.95 3.39 -3.07
C ASP A 46 1.64 3.25 -1.70
N ILE A 47 1.60 4.34 -0.94
CA ILE A 47 2.12 4.38 0.44
C ILE A 47 0.92 4.12 1.36
N THR A 48 0.59 2.87 1.59
CA THR A 48 -0.63 2.46 2.32
C THR A 48 -0.52 2.56 3.83
N SER A 49 0.67 2.76 4.37
CA SER A 49 0.90 2.87 5.82
C SER A 49 2.04 3.83 6.13
N GLY A 50 1.89 4.61 7.20
CA GLY A 50 2.94 5.45 7.79
C GLY A 50 3.77 4.76 8.88
N SER A 51 3.58 3.44 9.10
CA SER A 51 4.42 2.65 9.99
C SER A 51 5.90 2.77 9.58
N PRO A 52 6.83 2.89 10.53
CA PRO A 52 8.25 3.10 10.22
C PRO A 52 8.88 2.04 9.31
N SER A 53 8.40 0.79 9.35
CA SER A 53 8.89 -0.30 8.50
C SER A 53 8.05 -0.52 7.23
N ALA A 54 7.01 0.29 6.98
CA ALA A 54 6.09 0.10 5.86
C ALA A 54 6.81 0.10 4.51
N THR A 55 6.45 -0.85 3.67
CA THR A 55 6.97 -0.95 2.31
C THR A 55 5.91 -0.46 1.33
N PRO A 56 6.18 0.60 0.55
CA PRO A 56 5.27 1.06 -0.50
C PRO A 56 5.11 0.01 -1.59
N SER A 57 3.93 -0.12 -2.17
CA SER A 57 3.74 -0.94 -3.36
C SER A 57 3.93 -0.12 -4.64
N ILE A 58 4.49 -0.77 -5.68
CA ILE A 58 4.81 -0.12 -6.94
C ILE A 58 4.06 -0.82 -8.07
N THR A 59 3.30 -0.05 -8.83
CA THR A 59 2.60 -0.56 -10.02
C THR A 59 3.04 0.21 -11.26
N ILE A 60 3.45 -0.52 -12.31
CA ILE A 60 3.84 0.07 -13.59
C ILE A 60 2.74 -0.21 -14.62
N ARG A 61 2.17 0.86 -15.23
CA ARG A 61 1.17 0.78 -16.29
C ARG A 61 -0.02 -0.14 -15.95
N GLY A 62 -0.52 -0.06 -14.69
CA GLY A 62 -1.69 -0.79 -14.21
C GLY A 62 -1.49 -2.27 -13.88
N GLY A 63 -0.24 -2.77 -13.95
CA GLY A 63 0.07 -4.16 -13.57
C GLY A 63 -0.46 -5.23 -14.54
N SER A 64 -0.37 -6.50 -14.18
CA SER A 64 -0.87 -7.65 -14.96
C SER A 64 -2.03 -8.38 -14.29
N ASN A 65 -2.34 -8.06 -13.03
CA ASN A 65 -3.36 -8.72 -12.24
C ASN A 65 -4.47 -7.75 -11.82
N TYR A 66 -5.70 -8.24 -11.82
CA TYR A 66 -6.91 -7.54 -11.36
C TYR A 66 -7.56 -8.22 -10.14
N ASP A 67 -7.10 -9.40 -9.76
CA ASP A 67 -7.75 -10.33 -8.83
C ASP A 67 -6.92 -10.59 -7.55
N GLY A 68 -6.15 -9.59 -7.10
CA GLY A 68 -5.35 -9.66 -5.89
C GLY A 68 -3.97 -10.32 -6.04
N GLY A 69 -3.58 -10.72 -7.27
CA GLY A 69 -2.21 -11.14 -7.56
C GLY A 69 -1.23 -9.96 -7.51
N SER A 70 0.06 -10.24 -7.25
CA SER A 70 1.08 -9.20 -7.19
C SER A 70 1.26 -8.47 -8.52
N ASN A 71 1.30 -7.14 -8.47
CA ASN A 71 1.61 -6.25 -9.57
C ASN A 71 3.01 -5.62 -9.45
N GLU A 72 3.79 -6.05 -8.45
CA GLU A 72 5.12 -5.52 -8.19
C GLU A 72 6.08 -5.76 -9.37
N PRO A 73 6.90 -4.77 -9.74
CA PRO A 73 7.95 -4.93 -10.72
C PRO A 73 9.10 -5.78 -10.19
N LEU A 74 9.87 -6.35 -11.11
CA LEU A 74 11.12 -7.02 -10.76
C LEU A 74 12.15 -6.00 -10.30
N VAL A 75 12.72 -6.19 -9.12
CA VAL A 75 13.78 -5.34 -8.57
C VAL A 75 15.14 -5.98 -8.79
N ILE A 76 16.08 -5.23 -9.38
CA ILE A 76 17.46 -5.68 -9.61
C ILE A 76 18.42 -4.63 -9.08
N VAL A 77 19.33 -5.02 -8.18
CA VAL A 77 20.34 -4.14 -7.59
C VAL A 77 21.71 -4.70 -7.93
N ASP A 78 22.49 -3.98 -8.73
CA ASP A 78 23.84 -4.38 -9.19
C ASP A 78 23.87 -5.81 -9.78
N GLY A 79 22.77 -6.21 -10.46
CA GLY A 79 22.60 -7.54 -11.06
C GLY A 79 22.04 -8.59 -10.11
N VAL A 80 21.78 -8.28 -8.85
CA VAL A 80 21.12 -9.16 -7.88
C VAL A 80 19.60 -8.94 -7.90
N ILE A 81 18.84 -10.01 -8.07
CA ILE A 81 17.38 -9.98 -7.96
C ILE A 81 17.01 -9.90 -6.49
N ARG A 82 16.10 -8.96 -6.16
CA ARG A 82 15.61 -8.76 -4.80
C ARG A 82 14.09 -8.80 -4.73
N SER A 83 13.58 -9.19 -3.58
CA SER A 83 12.14 -9.21 -3.29
C SER A 83 11.60 -7.85 -2.84
N SER A 84 12.48 -6.94 -2.36
CA SER A 84 12.10 -5.63 -1.80
C SER A 84 13.21 -4.61 -2.00
N LEU A 85 12.86 -3.33 -1.85
CA LEU A 85 13.80 -2.19 -1.79
C LEU A 85 14.13 -1.76 -0.35
N SER A 86 13.52 -2.35 0.66
CA SER A 86 13.63 -1.91 2.06
C SER A 86 15.03 -2.08 2.67
N ASP A 87 15.85 -2.97 2.09
CA ASP A 87 17.22 -3.25 2.55
C ASP A 87 18.29 -2.35 1.91
N ILE A 88 17.89 -1.41 1.04
CA ILE A 88 18.81 -0.54 0.34
C ILE A 88 18.83 0.83 1.00
N ASN A 89 20.03 1.31 1.32
CA ASN A 89 20.20 2.69 1.78
C ASN A 89 20.08 3.65 0.58
N PRO A 90 19.14 4.61 0.55
CA PRO A 90 19.01 5.57 -0.52
C PRO A 90 20.28 6.38 -0.78
N ASN A 91 21.13 6.60 0.26
CA ASN A 91 22.39 7.34 0.16
C ASN A 91 23.45 6.58 -0.66
N ASP A 92 23.33 5.25 -0.81
CA ASP A 92 24.26 4.43 -1.60
C ASP A 92 23.83 4.29 -3.06
N ILE A 93 22.66 4.79 -3.46
CA ILE A 93 22.13 4.71 -4.83
C ILE A 93 22.77 5.80 -5.70
N GLU A 94 23.35 5.42 -6.84
CA GLU A 94 23.80 6.33 -7.89
C GLU A 94 22.65 6.68 -8.85
N SER A 95 21.87 5.66 -9.26
CA SER A 95 20.73 5.84 -10.13
C SER A 95 19.73 4.70 -10.01
N MET A 96 18.46 5.04 -10.26
CA MET A 96 17.36 4.10 -10.38
C MET A 96 16.76 4.25 -11.78
N GLU A 97 16.66 3.14 -12.52
CA GLU A 97 16.09 3.09 -13.86
C GLU A 97 14.83 2.24 -13.86
N VAL A 98 13.74 2.77 -14.42
CA VAL A 98 12.46 2.08 -14.53
C VAL A 98 12.23 1.70 -15.99
N MET A 99 12.22 0.41 -16.29
CA MET A 99 11.95 -0.15 -17.61
C MET A 99 10.48 -0.56 -17.70
N LYS A 100 9.75 0.07 -18.61
CA LYS A 100 8.29 -0.04 -18.70
C LYS A 100 7.80 -0.85 -19.89
N ASP A 101 8.59 -0.97 -20.97
CA ASP A 101 8.22 -1.65 -22.19
C ASP A 101 8.80 -3.07 -22.31
N ALA A 102 8.14 -3.93 -23.10
CA ALA A 102 8.57 -5.29 -23.28
C ALA A 102 9.88 -5.42 -24.10
N GLY A 103 10.20 -4.45 -24.97
CA GLY A 103 11.46 -4.43 -25.70
C GLY A 103 12.69 -4.27 -24.78
N ALA A 104 12.56 -3.44 -23.71
CA ALA A 104 13.59 -3.29 -22.68
C ALA A 104 13.60 -4.47 -21.70
N THR A 105 12.42 -4.94 -21.29
CA THR A 105 12.27 -5.94 -20.23
C THR A 105 12.37 -7.39 -20.72
N ALA A 106 12.31 -7.65 -22.04
CA ALA A 106 12.44 -8.99 -22.61
C ALA A 106 13.76 -9.70 -22.20
N LEU A 107 14.85 -8.95 -21.97
CA LEU A 107 16.10 -9.50 -21.47
C LEU A 107 16.00 -10.10 -20.05
N TYR A 108 15.02 -9.70 -19.28
CA TYR A 108 14.73 -10.22 -17.92
C TYR A 108 13.63 -11.28 -17.89
N GLY A 109 13.00 -11.55 -19.05
CA GLY A 109 12.14 -12.69 -19.37
C GLY A 109 10.95 -12.88 -18.44
N ALA A 110 10.90 -14.05 -17.87
CA ALA A 110 9.75 -14.62 -17.15
C ALA A 110 9.34 -13.89 -15.84
N ARG A 111 10.12 -12.97 -15.34
CA ARG A 111 9.86 -12.22 -14.10
C ARG A 111 9.58 -10.73 -14.35
N ALA A 112 9.69 -10.28 -15.58
CA ALA A 112 9.65 -8.87 -15.94
C ALA A 112 8.31 -8.40 -16.51
N GLY A 113 7.28 -9.22 -16.39
CA GLY A 113 5.94 -8.94 -16.90
C GLY A 113 5.31 -7.66 -16.33
N ASN A 114 5.63 -7.28 -15.10
CA ASN A 114 5.18 -6.05 -14.44
C ASN A 114 6.16 -4.88 -14.57
N GLY A 115 7.19 -5.00 -15.42
CA GLY A 115 8.28 -4.02 -15.52
C GLY A 115 9.48 -4.37 -14.66
N VAL A 116 10.53 -3.56 -14.77
CA VAL A 116 11.79 -3.77 -14.02
C VAL A 116 12.25 -2.45 -13.42
N ILE A 117 12.63 -2.47 -12.15
CA ILE A 117 13.35 -1.41 -11.48
C ILE A 117 14.80 -1.87 -11.31
N MET A 118 15.70 -1.17 -11.99
CA MET A 118 17.14 -1.44 -11.90
C MET A 118 17.83 -0.34 -11.11
N ILE A 119 18.52 -0.75 -10.05
CA ILE A 119 19.29 0.12 -9.19
C ILE A 119 20.78 -0.14 -9.41
N THR A 120 21.52 0.95 -9.58
CA THR A 120 22.97 0.94 -9.59
C THR A 120 23.46 1.67 -8.34
N THR A 121 24.29 1.00 -7.54
CA THR A 121 24.89 1.61 -6.36
C THR A 121 26.14 2.41 -6.72
N LYS A 122 26.55 3.31 -5.82
CA LYS A 122 27.73 4.15 -5.97
C LYS A 122 28.99 3.32 -6.11
N GLN A 123 29.84 3.74 -7.02
CA GLN A 123 31.13 3.12 -7.31
C GLN A 123 32.28 4.07 -6.99
N GLY A 124 33.45 3.51 -6.78
CA GLY A 124 34.69 4.30 -6.62
C GLY A 124 34.98 5.18 -7.84
N LYS A 125 35.48 6.38 -7.59
CA LYS A 125 35.85 7.34 -8.61
C LYS A 125 37.38 7.49 -8.65
N ASN A 126 37.96 7.79 -9.83
CA ASN A 126 39.36 8.14 -9.93
C ASN A 126 39.62 9.45 -9.17
N GLY A 127 40.65 9.49 -8.36
CA GLY A 127 41.06 10.66 -7.58
C GLY A 127 41.47 10.32 -6.16
N LYS A 128 41.83 11.35 -5.41
CA LYS A 128 42.12 11.23 -3.98
C LYS A 128 40.88 10.69 -3.23
N ALA A 129 41.12 10.04 -2.10
CA ALA A 129 40.02 9.62 -1.21
C ALA A 129 39.16 10.83 -0.81
N SER A 130 37.85 10.70 -0.97
CA SER A 130 36.86 11.67 -0.52
C SER A 130 35.96 11.01 0.50
N VAL A 131 35.84 11.62 1.65
CA VAL A 131 34.95 11.17 2.73
C VAL A 131 33.70 12.07 2.73
N SER A 132 32.53 11.48 2.75
CA SER A 132 31.26 12.21 2.87
C SER A 132 30.49 11.73 4.09
N PHE A 133 29.94 12.70 4.81
CA PHE A 133 29.05 12.44 5.94
C PHE A 133 27.70 13.14 5.70
N ASN A 134 26.61 12.40 5.80
CA ASN A 134 25.26 12.89 5.66
C ASN A 134 24.49 12.58 6.95
N ALA A 135 23.87 13.58 7.54
CA ALA A 135 23.05 13.46 8.73
C ALA A 135 21.70 14.14 8.50
N LYS A 136 20.61 13.44 8.81
CA LYS A 136 19.27 13.99 8.77
C LYS A 136 18.53 13.63 10.05
N VAL A 137 17.86 14.62 10.66
CA VAL A 137 17.01 14.42 11.83
C VAL A 137 15.64 15.00 11.53
N GLY A 138 14.62 14.19 11.67
CA GLY A 138 13.23 14.52 11.38
C GLY A 138 12.36 14.49 12.62
N LEU A 139 11.46 15.47 12.72
CA LEU A 139 10.38 15.54 13.68
C LEU A 139 9.09 15.17 12.95
N ASN A 140 8.49 14.07 13.34
CA ASN A 140 7.27 13.54 12.75
C ASN A 140 6.06 13.96 13.56
N TYR A 141 5.06 14.49 12.90
CA TYR A 141 3.79 14.90 13.49
C TYR A 141 2.68 14.00 12.97
N TYR A 142 2.03 13.32 13.89
CA TYR A 142 0.87 12.52 13.54
C TYR A 142 -0.31 13.41 13.14
N ASN A 143 -1.07 12.98 12.16
CA ASN A 143 -2.26 13.66 11.70
C ASN A 143 -3.34 12.63 11.35
N LEU A 144 -4.39 12.57 12.16
CA LEU A 144 -5.54 11.71 11.87
C LEU A 144 -6.29 12.19 10.61
N GLY A 145 -6.27 13.49 10.35
CA GLY A 145 -6.94 14.11 9.20
C GLY A 145 -8.44 14.33 9.37
N TYR A 146 -9.05 13.83 10.46
CA TYR A 146 -10.41 14.10 10.89
C TYR A 146 -10.39 14.76 12.28
N ASN A 147 -11.31 15.68 12.51
CA ASN A 147 -11.53 16.23 13.83
C ASN A 147 -12.56 15.38 14.56
N MET A 148 -12.27 15.01 15.79
CA MET A 148 -13.23 14.30 16.64
C MET A 148 -14.05 15.32 17.43
N CYS A 149 -15.30 14.98 17.72
CA CYS A 149 -16.19 15.84 18.50
C CYS A 149 -15.69 16.04 19.94
N SER A 150 -16.15 17.12 20.58
CA SER A 150 -15.90 17.35 22.00
C SER A 150 -16.51 16.25 22.87
N ASP A 151 -16.14 16.18 24.14
CA ASP A 151 -16.69 15.20 25.08
C ASP A 151 -18.17 15.48 25.39
N GLU A 152 -18.54 16.75 25.45
CA GLU A 152 -19.92 17.19 25.62
C GLU A 152 -20.80 16.82 24.42
N ASP A 153 -20.33 17.09 23.17
CA ASP A 153 -21.05 16.69 21.97
C ASP A 153 -21.21 15.17 21.88
N TYR A 154 -20.14 14.41 22.23
CA TYR A 154 -20.24 12.97 22.25
C TYR A 154 -21.37 12.48 23.13
N LEU A 155 -21.41 12.92 24.39
CA LEU A 155 -22.49 12.54 25.32
C LEU A 155 -23.84 12.99 24.81
N TYR A 156 -23.96 14.23 24.35
CA TYR A 156 -25.20 14.79 23.83
C TYR A 156 -25.74 13.91 22.69
N TYR A 157 -24.96 13.68 21.64
CA TYR A 157 -25.44 12.93 20.47
C TYR A 157 -25.54 11.43 20.73
N TYR A 158 -24.71 10.87 21.60
CA TYR A 158 -24.85 9.46 21.99
C TYR A 158 -26.17 9.21 22.76
N ARG A 159 -26.52 10.11 23.66
CA ARG A 159 -27.79 10.04 24.39
C ARG A 159 -28.98 10.23 23.45
N LEU A 160 -28.90 11.14 22.49
CA LEU A 160 -29.92 11.29 21.41
C LEU A 160 -30.00 10.05 20.52
N ALA A 161 -28.87 9.42 20.19
CA ALA A 161 -28.84 8.20 19.39
C ALA A 161 -29.61 7.05 20.07
N LEU A 162 -29.46 6.92 21.39
CA LEU A 162 -30.24 5.97 22.18
C LEU A 162 -31.77 6.29 22.14
N GLN A 163 -32.14 7.54 22.26
CA GLN A 163 -33.54 7.97 22.15
C GLN A 163 -34.09 7.71 20.76
N ASN A 164 -33.35 8.01 19.71
CA ASN A 164 -33.74 7.73 18.33
C ASN A 164 -33.90 6.23 18.04
N CYS A 165 -33.16 5.36 18.75
CA CYS A 165 -33.34 3.92 18.65
C CYS A 165 -34.71 3.47 19.19
N GLU A 166 -35.19 4.05 20.31
CA GLU A 166 -36.52 3.77 20.83
C GLU A 166 -37.64 4.24 19.88
N TRP A 167 -37.51 5.44 19.29
CA TRP A 167 -38.49 5.98 18.34
C TRP A 167 -38.56 5.13 17.06
N THR A 168 -37.44 4.59 16.61
CA THR A 168 -37.37 3.77 15.41
C THR A 168 -38.00 2.38 15.61
N LEU A 169 -37.94 1.85 16.82
CA LEU A 169 -38.37 0.49 17.18
C LEU A 169 -39.24 0.47 18.43
N PRO A 170 -40.36 1.21 18.46
CA PRO A 170 -41.25 1.32 19.63
C PRO A 170 -41.79 -0.06 20.04
N GLY A 171 -41.45 -0.50 21.24
CA GLY A 171 -41.84 -1.82 21.76
C GLY A 171 -41.14 -3.01 21.08
N GLY A 172 -40.18 -2.77 20.20
CA GLY A 172 -39.46 -3.79 19.42
C GLY A 172 -38.33 -4.46 20.19
N LYS A 173 -37.61 -5.34 19.51
CA LYS A 173 -36.52 -6.18 20.01
C LYS A 173 -35.42 -5.43 20.78
N TYR A 174 -35.27 -4.14 20.54
CA TYR A 174 -34.19 -3.30 21.08
C TYR A 174 -34.67 -2.24 22.08
N ALA A 175 -35.95 -2.20 22.43
CA ALA A 175 -36.47 -1.34 23.50
C ALA A 175 -35.77 -1.61 24.85
N SER A 176 -35.39 -2.86 25.11
CA SER A 176 -34.58 -3.24 26.27
C SER A 176 -33.14 -2.68 26.21
N ALA A 177 -32.57 -2.51 25.01
CA ALA A 177 -31.23 -1.93 24.84
C ALA A 177 -31.19 -0.42 25.12
N TYR A 178 -32.28 0.31 24.80
CA TYR A 178 -32.43 1.71 25.15
C TYR A 178 -32.31 1.91 26.68
N ASN A 179 -33.14 1.26 27.46
CA ASN A 179 -33.09 1.38 28.93
C ASN A 179 -31.80 0.83 29.54
N SER A 180 -31.28 -0.31 29.04
CA SER A 180 -30.08 -0.93 29.59
C SER A 180 -28.81 -0.13 29.28
N ASN A 181 -28.75 0.60 28.15
CA ASN A 181 -27.60 1.43 27.81
C ASN A 181 -27.73 2.85 28.37
N LEU A 182 -28.94 3.43 28.40
CA LEU A 182 -29.18 4.77 28.95
C LEU A 182 -28.91 4.84 30.45
N TYR A 183 -29.31 3.79 31.19
CA TYR A 183 -29.12 3.62 32.62
C TYR A 183 -28.15 2.48 32.96
N GLY A 184 -27.36 2.06 31.99
CA GLY A 184 -26.33 1.04 32.18
C GLY A 184 -25.20 1.51 33.10
N THR A 185 -24.52 0.55 33.73
CA THR A 185 -23.47 0.83 34.72
C THR A 185 -22.06 0.69 34.18
N ASN A 186 -21.90 0.17 32.96
CA ASN A 186 -20.58 -0.11 32.40
C ASN A 186 -20.55 0.09 30.88
N ASN A 187 -21.03 1.23 30.42
CA ASN A 187 -20.96 1.68 29.03
C ASN A 187 -20.67 3.19 28.97
N PRO A 188 -20.17 3.69 27.81
CA PRO A 188 -19.67 5.08 27.70
C PRO A 188 -20.75 6.15 27.70
N GLY A 189 -22.00 5.80 27.69
CA GLY A 189 -23.14 6.74 27.75
C GLY A 189 -24.14 6.46 28.88
N GLY A 190 -23.86 5.44 29.71
CA GLY A 190 -24.78 5.01 30.77
C GLY A 190 -24.60 5.80 32.06
N ILE A 191 -25.74 6.24 32.66
CA ILE A 191 -25.76 7.00 33.91
C ILE A 191 -26.35 6.21 35.07
N GLY A 192 -26.26 4.88 35.03
CA GLY A 192 -26.80 4.01 36.10
C GLY A 192 -26.02 4.02 37.39
N ARG A 193 -24.77 4.51 37.37
CA ARG A 193 -23.92 4.62 38.58
C ARG A 193 -23.92 6.02 39.15
N THR A 194 -23.83 6.07 40.50
CA THR A 194 -23.61 7.30 41.27
C THR A 194 -22.28 7.27 42.06
N GLU A 195 -21.62 6.10 42.09
CA GLU A 195 -20.37 5.91 42.83
C GLU A 195 -19.30 5.26 41.96
N LEU A 196 -18.05 5.61 42.18
CA LEU A 196 -16.90 4.96 41.59
C LEU A 196 -16.71 3.58 42.20
N SER A 197 -16.46 2.59 41.39
CA SER A 197 -16.19 1.22 41.84
C SER A 197 -14.93 0.66 41.23
N GLN A 198 -14.28 -0.27 41.93
CA GLN A 198 -13.18 -1.05 41.41
C GLN A 198 -13.67 -1.88 40.21
N GLY A 199 -12.92 -1.87 39.11
CA GLY A 199 -13.29 -2.58 37.88
C GLY A 199 -14.27 -1.84 36.98
N GLN A 200 -14.60 -0.58 37.26
CA GLN A 200 -15.40 0.27 36.39
C GLN A 200 -14.60 0.61 35.10
N SER A 201 -15.23 0.42 33.97
CA SER A 201 -14.60 0.58 32.64
C SER A 201 -14.59 2.02 32.14
N TYR A 202 -15.56 2.84 32.56
CA TYR A 202 -15.76 4.20 32.03
C TYR A 202 -15.95 5.23 33.15
N ASN A 203 -15.39 6.43 32.95
CA ASN A 203 -15.50 7.57 33.84
C ASN A 203 -16.80 8.35 33.52
N ILE A 204 -17.95 7.74 33.75
CA ILE A 204 -19.28 8.36 33.65
C ILE A 204 -20.12 7.99 34.87
N LEU A 205 -20.78 8.99 35.47
CA LEU A 205 -21.66 8.83 36.61
C LEU A 205 -22.87 9.75 36.46
N ARG A 206 -24.00 9.37 37.05
CA ARG A 206 -25.07 10.32 37.33
C ARG A 206 -24.66 11.17 38.54
N LYS A 207 -24.76 12.49 38.40
CA LYS A 207 -24.42 13.43 39.48
C LYS A 207 -25.39 13.31 40.67
N THR A 208 -24.85 13.34 41.85
CA THR A 208 -25.54 13.45 43.15
C THR A 208 -24.75 14.41 44.05
N ASP A 209 -25.35 14.80 45.19
CA ASP A 209 -24.61 15.63 46.15
C ASP A 209 -23.38 14.93 46.70
N ASP A 210 -23.43 13.60 46.88
CA ASP A 210 -22.34 12.78 47.44
C ASP A 210 -21.14 12.65 46.49
N ASN A 211 -21.33 12.75 45.16
CA ASN A 211 -20.24 12.62 44.18
C ASN A 211 -19.83 13.96 43.53
N ALA A 212 -20.42 15.08 43.94
CA ALA A 212 -20.10 16.42 43.41
C ALA A 212 -18.64 16.83 43.65
N TYR A 213 -17.94 16.22 44.66
CA TYR A 213 -16.54 16.47 44.90
C TYR A 213 -15.63 16.09 43.74
N LEU A 214 -16.08 15.23 42.81
CA LEU A 214 -15.34 14.82 41.63
C LEU A 214 -15.04 15.99 40.68
N LEU A 215 -15.86 17.04 40.71
CA LEU A 215 -15.58 18.26 39.94
C LEU A 215 -14.24 18.90 40.38
N GLN A 216 -13.85 18.77 41.66
CA GLN A 216 -12.56 19.21 42.14
C GLN A 216 -11.41 18.28 41.80
N LYS A 217 -11.71 17.07 41.31
CA LYS A 217 -10.76 16.05 40.83
C LYS A 217 -10.62 16.02 39.31
N GLY A 218 -11.07 17.09 38.61
CA GLY A 218 -10.96 17.22 37.14
C GLY A 218 -12.03 16.54 36.35
N TRP A 219 -13.15 16.21 36.96
CA TRP A 219 -14.36 15.80 36.24
C TRP A 219 -15.15 17.03 35.77
N SER A 220 -15.88 16.87 34.68
CA SER A 220 -16.82 17.86 34.13
C SER A 220 -18.27 17.40 34.31
N GLU A 221 -19.19 18.33 34.16
CA GLU A 221 -20.63 18.03 34.21
C GLU A 221 -21.36 18.59 33.01
N MET A 222 -22.46 17.95 32.62
CA MET A 222 -23.42 18.46 31.66
C MET A 222 -24.84 18.02 32.01
N LEU A 223 -25.84 18.77 31.54
CA LEU A 223 -27.24 18.35 31.61
C LEU A 223 -27.49 17.27 30.55
N ASP A 224 -28.12 16.18 30.94
CA ASP A 224 -28.51 15.10 30.01
C ASP A 224 -29.60 15.59 29.02
N PRO A 225 -29.40 15.49 27.69
CA PRO A 225 -30.38 15.97 26.72
C PRO A 225 -31.67 15.17 26.70
N VAL A 226 -31.73 14.00 27.34
CA VAL A 226 -32.92 13.09 27.34
C VAL A 226 -33.54 12.92 28.72
N SER A 227 -33.03 13.54 29.77
CA SER A 227 -33.58 13.53 31.12
C SER A 227 -33.10 14.77 31.91
N ASP A 228 -33.73 15.02 33.07
CA ASP A 228 -33.37 16.13 33.97
C ASP A 228 -32.19 15.85 34.87
N ASN A 229 -31.40 14.79 34.57
CA ASN A 229 -30.22 14.44 35.32
C ASN A 229 -28.97 15.20 34.85
N TYR A 230 -28.03 15.45 35.76
CA TYR A 230 -26.67 15.86 35.37
C TYR A 230 -25.76 14.65 35.25
N ILE A 231 -24.89 14.67 34.28
CA ILE A 231 -23.88 13.66 34.01
C ILE A 231 -22.53 14.20 34.45
N LEU A 232 -21.82 13.46 35.31
CA LEU A 232 -20.40 13.67 35.60
C LEU A 232 -19.58 12.79 34.67
N TYR A 233 -18.56 13.36 34.07
CA TYR A 233 -17.67 12.63 33.16
C TYR A 233 -16.23 13.12 33.23
N ARG A 234 -15.26 12.24 32.92
CA ARG A 234 -13.85 12.58 32.75
C ARG A 234 -13.28 11.79 31.58
N ASN A 235 -12.78 12.47 30.57
CA ASN A 235 -12.11 11.85 29.46
C ASN A 235 -10.59 11.90 29.64
N ILE A 236 -9.90 10.84 29.25
CA ILE A 236 -8.45 10.77 29.12
C ILE A 236 -8.19 10.36 27.68
N ASP A 237 -7.54 11.24 26.91
CA ASP A 237 -7.28 10.99 25.49
C ASP A 237 -6.35 9.77 25.33
N PRO A 238 -6.82 8.67 24.73
CA PRO A 238 -5.98 7.50 24.47
C PRO A 238 -4.79 7.80 23.55
N LEU A 239 -4.84 8.87 22.72
CA LEU A 239 -3.70 9.27 21.93
C LEU A 239 -2.58 9.89 22.79
N GLU A 240 -2.92 10.65 23.82
CA GLU A 240 -1.92 11.17 24.78
C GLU A 240 -1.30 10.03 25.60
N MET A 241 -2.09 9.02 25.94
CA MET A 241 -1.62 7.86 26.71
C MET A 241 -0.69 6.97 25.88
N ASN A 242 -1.10 6.63 24.67
CA ASN A 242 -0.48 5.57 23.87
C ASN A 242 0.37 6.11 22.70
N GLY A 243 0.14 7.35 22.29
CA GLY A 243 0.88 8.03 21.23
C GLY A 243 2.00 8.93 21.72
N ARG A 244 2.82 9.36 20.81
CA ARG A 244 3.84 10.39 20.98
C ARG A 244 3.86 11.32 19.77
N THR A 245 3.91 12.62 20.03
CA THR A 245 4.05 13.63 18.96
C THR A 245 4.75 14.88 19.52
N PRO A 246 5.83 15.39 18.91
CA PRO A 246 6.50 14.77 17.75
C PRO A 246 7.26 13.49 18.12
N TYR A 247 7.51 12.63 17.11
CA TYR A 247 8.41 11.49 17.24
C TYR A 247 9.54 11.59 16.22
N VAL A 248 10.66 10.91 16.47
CA VAL A 248 11.94 11.21 15.81
C VAL A 248 12.29 10.19 14.74
N THR A 249 12.84 10.68 13.62
CA THR A 249 13.53 9.88 12.61
C THR A 249 14.94 10.39 12.45
N GLN A 250 15.93 9.49 12.40
CA GLN A 250 17.34 9.79 12.23
C GLN A 250 17.90 8.97 11.06
N ASP A 251 18.67 9.62 10.18
CA ASP A 251 19.36 8.98 9.05
C ASP A 251 20.80 9.51 8.97
N TYR A 252 21.74 8.64 9.26
CA TYR A 252 23.16 8.93 9.24
C TYR A 252 23.86 8.04 8.23
N ASN A 253 24.68 8.63 7.37
CA ASN A 253 25.48 7.91 6.40
C ASN A 253 26.90 8.48 6.34
N ALA A 254 27.89 7.63 6.44
CA ALA A 254 29.28 7.95 6.21
C ALA A 254 29.82 7.11 5.04
N SER A 255 30.49 7.75 4.08
CA SER A 255 31.03 7.03 2.93
C SER A 255 32.41 7.53 2.55
N ILE A 256 33.22 6.64 1.96
CA ILE A 256 34.53 6.94 1.40
C ILE A 256 34.60 6.39 -0.01
N SER A 257 35.11 7.20 -0.93
CA SER A 257 35.35 6.78 -2.31
C SER A 257 36.73 7.28 -2.79
N GLY A 258 37.41 6.49 -3.62
CA GLY A 258 38.69 6.86 -4.18
C GLY A 258 39.16 5.83 -5.18
N GLY A 259 40.38 6.09 -5.74
CA GLY A 259 40.96 5.14 -6.64
C GLY A 259 41.86 5.77 -7.71
N ASN A 260 42.32 4.92 -8.59
CA ASN A 260 43.14 5.28 -9.74
C ASN A 260 42.73 4.47 -10.97
N ASP A 261 43.53 4.54 -12.04
CA ASP A 261 43.25 3.80 -13.28
C ASP A 261 43.30 2.28 -13.14
N ARG A 262 43.94 1.75 -12.08
CA ARG A 262 44.05 0.32 -11.80
C ARG A 262 42.95 -0.20 -10.89
N GLY A 263 42.59 0.58 -9.88
CA GLY A 263 41.60 0.14 -8.91
C GLY A 263 40.81 1.28 -8.29
N ARG A 264 39.54 1.07 -8.04
CA ARG A 264 38.62 2.03 -7.43
C ARG A 264 37.82 1.34 -6.33
N TYR A 265 37.50 2.09 -5.33
CA TYR A 265 36.73 1.59 -4.18
C TYR A 265 35.68 2.60 -3.70
N TYR A 266 34.58 2.08 -3.20
CA TYR A 266 33.58 2.80 -2.45
C TYR A 266 33.19 1.96 -1.23
N ALA A 267 33.06 2.58 -0.07
CA ALA A 267 32.55 1.94 1.13
C ALA A 267 31.63 2.91 1.86
N SER A 268 30.57 2.41 2.46
CA SER A 268 29.66 3.21 3.27
C SER A 268 29.14 2.46 4.50
N LEU A 269 28.82 3.23 5.54
CA LEU A 269 28.13 2.81 6.73
C LEU A 269 26.89 3.70 6.88
N GLY A 270 25.71 3.10 7.08
CA GLY A 270 24.46 3.79 7.27
C GLY A 270 23.73 3.32 8.52
N LEU A 271 23.09 4.27 9.21
CA LEU A 271 22.17 4.04 10.31
C LEU A 271 20.88 4.81 10.00
N TYR A 272 19.76 4.11 9.98
CA TYR A 272 18.43 4.67 9.96
C TYR A 272 17.69 4.22 11.21
N ASP A 273 17.18 5.17 12.01
CA ASP A 273 16.44 4.91 13.25
C ASP A 273 15.17 5.79 13.23
N ALA A 274 14.02 5.17 13.22
CA ALA A 274 12.74 5.85 13.18
C ALA A 274 11.81 5.31 14.26
N ASP A 275 11.39 6.20 15.11
CA ASP A 275 10.30 5.94 16.03
C ASP A 275 8.97 5.90 15.27
N GLY A 276 7.98 5.16 15.83
CA GLY A 276 6.59 5.25 15.37
C GLY A 276 5.76 6.18 16.24
N PHE A 277 4.56 6.53 15.79
CA PHE A 277 3.61 7.32 16.57
C PHE A 277 3.19 6.60 17.87
N ILE A 278 2.91 5.31 17.80
CA ILE A 278 2.59 4.51 18.98
C ILE A 278 3.86 4.25 19.78
N LYS A 279 3.80 4.48 21.10
CA LYS A 279 4.91 4.20 22.02
C LYS A 279 5.33 2.73 21.90
N GLY A 280 6.65 2.49 21.86
CA GLY A 280 7.21 1.14 21.68
C GLY A 280 7.44 0.76 20.22
N THR A 281 6.71 1.32 19.25
CA THR A 281 6.92 0.99 17.83
C THR A 281 8.13 1.73 17.25
N PHE A 282 8.89 1.05 16.39
CA PHE A 282 10.11 1.57 15.80
C PHE A 282 10.56 0.78 14.58
N TYR A 283 11.51 1.34 13.81
CA TYR A 283 12.28 0.64 12.78
C TYR A 283 13.73 1.12 12.82
N LYS A 284 14.67 0.18 12.95
CA LYS A 284 16.12 0.44 12.91
C LYS A 284 16.77 -0.35 11.79
N ARG A 285 17.68 0.28 11.06
CA ARG A 285 18.41 -0.36 9.97
C ARG A 285 19.88 0.07 9.98
N TYR A 286 20.75 -0.91 9.98
CA TYR A 286 22.20 -0.75 9.83
C TYR A 286 22.58 -1.25 8.44
N ASN A 287 23.30 -0.45 7.67
CA ASN A 287 23.76 -0.79 6.33
C ASN A 287 25.29 -0.74 6.27
N PHE A 288 25.87 -1.69 5.57
CA PHE A 288 27.25 -1.65 5.12
C PHE A 288 27.31 -1.97 3.63
N ALA A 289 27.95 -1.12 2.84
CA ALA A 289 28.20 -1.35 1.42
C ALA A 289 29.68 -1.24 1.10
N LEU A 290 30.15 -2.14 0.22
CA LEU A 290 31.50 -2.15 -0.28
C LEU A 290 31.50 -2.46 -1.78
N THR A 291 32.03 -1.57 -2.59
CA THR A 291 32.23 -1.77 -4.03
C THR A 291 33.68 -1.60 -4.39
N GLY A 292 34.25 -2.56 -5.11
CA GLY A 292 35.58 -2.52 -5.60
C GLY A 292 35.72 -2.96 -7.05
N SER A 293 36.42 -2.20 -7.87
CA SER A 293 36.85 -2.61 -9.21
C SER A 293 38.34 -2.62 -9.34
N TYR A 294 38.92 -3.65 -9.96
CA TYR A 294 40.35 -3.80 -10.11
C TYR A 294 40.75 -4.42 -11.47
N LYS A 295 41.63 -3.78 -12.21
CA LYS A 295 42.19 -4.31 -13.43
C LYS A 295 43.34 -5.27 -13.09
N ILE A 296 43.02 -6.57 -13.06
CA ILE A 296 44.03 -7.62 -12.79
C ILE A 296 45.12 -7.61 -13.84
N THR A 297 44.71 -7.50 -15.11
CA THR A 297 45.56 -7.34 -16.26
C THR A 297 44.96 -6.28 -17.20
N LYS A 298 45.63 -5.99 -18.34
CA LYS A 298 45.06 -5.07 -19.36
C LYS A 298 43.79 -5.60 -20.02
N TRP A 299 43.60 -6.91 -19.99
CA TRP A 299 42.47 -7.58 -20.63
C TRP A 299 41.48 -8.18 -19.64
N LEU A 300 41.80 -8.22 -18.34
CA LEU A 300 40.93 -8.83 -17.30
C LEU A 300 40.65 -7.83 -16.18
N GLU A 301 39.38 -7.54 -15.95
CA GLU A 301 38.87 -6.65 -14.90
C GLU A 301 37.96 -7.44 -13.95
N SER A 302 38.13 -7.23 -12.64
CA SER A 302 37.26 -7.74 -11.57
C SER A 302 36.43 -6.61 -11.01
N ASN A 303 35.16 -6.87 -10.79
CA ASN A 303 34.25 -5.96 -10.06
C ASN A 303 33.51 -6.75 -8.98
N SER A 304 33.58 -6.26 -7.74
CA SER A 304 32.97 -6.86 -6.57
C SER A 304 32.02 -5.85 -5.92
N VAL A 305 30.82 -6.27 -5.59
CA VAL A 305 29.85 -5.49 -4.82
C VAL A 305 29.39 -6.35 -3.66
N PHE A 306 29.41 -5.80 -2.47
CA PHE A 306 28.94 -6.43 -1.26
C PHE A 306 28.05 -5.44 -0.49
N ASN A 307 26.85 -5.88 -0.08
CA ASN A 307 25.95 -5.12 0.76
C ASN A 307 25.47 -6.02 1.89
N TYR A 308 25.45 -5.49 3.10
CA TYR A 308 24.87 -6.10 4.29
C TYR A 308 23.90 -5.15 4.94
N THR A 309 22.78 -5.67 5.38
CA THR A 309 21.76 -4.90 6.09
C THR A 309 21.22 -5.73 7.24
N ARG A 310 21.21 -5.15 8.44
CA ARG A 310 20.46 -5.65 9.59
C ARG A 310 19.34 -4.69 9.90
N SER A 311 18.12 -5.21 10.06
CA SER A 311 16.93 -4.44 10.45
C SER A 311 16.29 -5.06 11.68
N ASN A 312 15.86 -4.20 12.60
CA ASN A 312 15.01 -4.56 13.73
C ASN A 312 13.79 -3.64 13.72
N TRP A 313 12.63 -4.19 14.01
CA TRP A 313 11.39 -3.37 14.02
C TRP A 313 10.34 -3.94 14.95
N LEU A 314 9.45 -3.04 15.37
CA LEU A 314 8.17 -3.36 15.98
C LEU A 314 7.12 -2.42 15.38
N ASN A 315 6.15 -2.97 14.68
CA ASN A 315 5.11 -2.20 14.00
C ASN A 315 3.86 -2.01 14.84
N ASP A 316 3.53 -3.02 15.63
CA ASP A 316 2.31 -3.11 16.38
C ASP A 316 2.63 -3.39 17.86
N ASP A 317 1.94 -2.71 18.74
CA ASP A 317 1.81 -3.18 20.11
C ASP A 317 0.79 -4.33 20.11
N PRO A 318 1.17 -5.55 20.50
CA PRO A 318 0.26 -6.70 20.43
C PRO A 318 -0.92 -6.65 21.37
N MET A 319 -0.87 -5.79 22.38
CA MET A 319 -1.98 -5.54 23.31
C MET A 319 -2.89 -4.40 22.83
N LEU A 320 -2.41 -3.61 21.87
CA LEU A 320 -3.13 -2.53 21.23
C LEU A 320 -3.36 -2.93 19.78
N ASP A 321 -4.60 -3.21 19.37
CA ASP A 321 -4.93 -3.39 17.95
C ASP A 321 -4.61 -2.10 17.21
N THR A 322 -3.38 -2.03 16.66
CA THR A 322 -2.83 -0.81 16.07
C THR A 322 -3.70 -0.29 14.93
N GLY A 323 -4.21 -1.18 14.10
CA GLY A 323 -5.11 -0.79 13.03
C GLY A 323 -6.40 -0.18 13.55
N TYR A 324 -6.99 -0.80 14.54
CA TYR A 324 -8.20 -0.31 15.18
C TYR A 324 -7.95 1.00 15.94
N PHE A 325 -6.85 1.09 16.71
CA PHE A 325 -6.47 2.27 17.47
C PHE A 325 -6.17 3.47 16.56
N MET A 326 -5.38 3.28 15.51
CA MET A 326 -4.99 4.35 14.61
C MET A 326 -6.15 4.92 13.81
N ASN A 327 -7.18 4.12 13.56
CA ASN A 327 -8.35 4.53 12.78
C ASN A 327 -9.52 4.97 13.63
N ARG A 328 -9.67 4.32 14.77
CA ARG A 328 -10.86 4.37 15.61
C ARG A 328 -10.53 4.63 17.08
N GLY A 329 -9.27 4.60 17.47
CA GLY A 329 -8.85 4.68 18.85
C GLY A 329 -9.14 6.02 19.53
N GLN A 330 -9.18 7.11 18.77
CA GLN A 330 -9.71 8.39 19.25
C GLN A 330 -11.19 8.33 19.59
N ALA A 331 -11.86 7.31 19.09
CA ALA A 331 -13.27 7.10 19.33
C ALA A 331 -13.61 6.52 20.70
N PHE A 332 -12.64 6.04 21.48
CA PHE A 332 -12.91 5.50 22.80
C PHE A 332 -12.92 6.61 23.85
N LYS A 333 -14.10 7.16 24.09
CA LYS A 333 -14.32 8.20 25.09
C LYS A 333 -14.55 7.62 26.48
N PHE A 334 -14.09 8.35 27.49
CA PHE A 334 -14.32 8.11 28.90
C PHE A 334 -13.78 6.80 29.46
N VAL A 335 -12.96 6.08 28.72
CA VAL A 335 -12.30 4.87 29.23
C VAL A 335 -11.46 5.23 30.47
N ARG A 336 -11.58 4.41 31.51
CA ARG A 336 -10.88 4.64 32.78
C ARG A 336 -9.45 4.14 32.71
N TYR A 337 -8.55 4.94 32.11
CA TYR A 337 -7.11 4.65 32.03
C TYR A 337 -6.36 5.03 33.29
N ARG A 338 -6.93 5.90 34.13
CA ARG A 338 -6.37 6.35 35.40
C ARG A 338 -7.43 6.50 36.48
N ASP A 339 -7.06 6.21 37.70
CA ASP A 339 -7.91 6.52 38.87
C ASP A 339 -7.84 8.03 39.26
N GLU A 340 -8.51 8.40 40.31
CA GLU A 340 -8.62 9.78 40.80
C GLU A 340 -7.34 10.29 41.47
N ASP A 341 -6.41 9.40 41.79
CA ASP A 341 -5.08 9.68 42.36
C ASP A 341 -3.98 9.68 41.30
N GLY A 342 -4.33 9.43 40.03
CA GLY A 342 -3.44 9.46 38.89
C GLY A 342 -2.72 8.14 38.61
N ASN A 343 -3.06 7.04 39.27
CA ASN A 343 -2.48 5.73 39.00
C ASN A 343 -3.03 5.16 37.72
N ASP A 344 -2.15 4.60 36.91
CA ASP A 344 -2.52 3.96 35.65
C ASP A 344 -3.33 2.66 35.86
N LEU A 345 -4.40 2.51 35.11
CA LEU A 345 -5.27 1.34 35.09
C LEU A 345 -5.17 0.65 33.69
N TYR A 346 -5.55 -0.61 33.62
CA TYR A 346 -5.40 -1.41 32.39
C TYR A 346 -6.29 -0.98 31.21
N GLY A 347 -7.31 -0.16 31.43
CA GLY A 347 -8.34 0.12 30.42
C GLY A 347 -9.39 -0.99 30.35
N THR A 348 -10.08 -1.12 29.21
CA THR A 348 -11.14 -2.13 29.02
C THR A 348 -10.64 -3.43 28.38
N GLY A 349 -9.37 -3.51 28.02
CA GLY A 349 -8.77 -4.63 27.26
C GLY A 349 -8.86 -4.44 25.74
N GLY A 350 -8.09 -5.23 24.99
CA GLY A 350 -8.02 -5.11 23.53
C GLY A 350 -7.54 -3.73 23.08
N PRO A 351 -8.20 -3.11 22.09
CA PRO A 351 -7.75 -1.83 21.52
C PRO A 351 -7.81 -0.63 22.48
N THR A 352 -8.40 -0.79 23.66
CA THR A 352 -8.51 0.25 24.69
C THR A 352 -7.57 0.00 25.87
N THR A 353 -6.56 -0.83 25.69
CA THR A 353 -5.58 -1.12 26.75
C THR A 353 -4.63 0.07 26.94
N ASN A 354 -4.25 0.31 28.19
CA ASN A 354 -3.24 1.31 28.55
C ASN A 354 -1.84 0.74 28.31
N VAL A 355 -1.13 1.25 27.31
CA VAL A 355 0.22 0.80 26.95
C VAL A 355 1.20 0.96 28.12
N ASN A 356 1.04 1.98 28.96
CA ASN A 356 1.94 2.21 30.09
C ASN A 356 1.91 1.06 31.13
N VAL A 357 0.73 0.44 31.30
CA VAL A 357 0.57 -0.69 32.23
C VAL A 357 1.05 -2.00 31.61
N ASN A 358 0.91 -2.12 30.30
CA ASN A 358 1.35 -3.32 29.57
C ASN A 358 2.84 -3.31 29.22
N ASN A 359 3.52 -2.17 29.37
CA ASN A 359 4.93 -2.05 29.07
C ASN A 359 5.74 -3.02 29.96
N GLY A 360 6.46 -3.96 29.34
CA GLY A 360 7.18 -5.05 30.01
C GLY A 360 6.39 -6.35 30.22
N ASN A 361 5.10 -6.40 29.87
CA ASN A 361 4.33 -7.65 29.85
C ASN A 361 4.44 -8.41 28.53
N PHE A 362 5.09 -7.83 27.56
CA PHE A 362 5.21 -8.38 26.22
C PHE A 362 6.56 -8.04 25.62
N ASP A 363 7.33 -9.07 25.27
CA ASP A 363 8.57 -8.95 24.52
C ASP A 363 8.35 -9.41 23.09
N ARG A 364 8.84 -8.65 22.15
CA ARG A 364 8.81 -8.99 20.73
C ARG A 364 10.07 -8.51 20.04
N ASP A 365 10.74 -9.43 19.37
CA ASP A 365 11.95 -9.16 18.59
C ASP A 365 11.74 -9.61 17.14
N PHE A 366 11.62 -8.63 16.25
CA PHE A 366 11.63 -8.84 14.81
C PHE A 366 12.95 -8.37 14.26
N GLN A 367 13.64 -9.26 13.60
CA GLN A 367 14.91 -8.94 12.98
C GLN A 367 15.06 -9.58 11.59
N ALA A 368 15.81 -8.90 10.74
CA ALA A 368 16.21 -9.44 9.44
C ALA A 368 17.68 -9.13 9.17
N ASP A 369 18.40 -10.17 8.77
CA ASP A 369 19.76 -10.09 8.26
C ASP A 369 19.78 -10.39 6.78
N LYS A 370 20.23 -9.42 5.97
CA LYS A 370 20.24 -9.51 4.51
C LYS A 370 21.63 -9.20 3.99
N PHE A 371 22.19 -10.07 3.18
CA PHE A 371 23.39 -9.72 2.46
C PHE A 371 23.28 -10.06 0.98
N SER A 372 23.96 -9.28 0.15
CA SER A 372 24.13 -9.59 -1.26
C SER A 372 25.60 -9.44 -1.64
N MET A 373 26.04 -10.34 -2.49
CA MET A 373 27.38 -10.32 -3.06
C MET A 373 27.29 -10.54 -4.56
N THR A 374 27.92 -9.65 -5.32
CA THR A 374 28.13 -9.82 -6.76
C THR A 374 29.61 -9.80 -7.05
N GLN A 375 30.11 -10.83 -7.72
CA GLN A 375 31.45 -10.91 -8.25
C GLN A 375 31.36 -11.06 -9.76
N SER A 376 31.96 -10.15 -10.50
CA SER A 376 32.07 -10.26 -11.97
C SER A 376 33.51 -10.17 -12.45
N LEU A 377 33.80 -10.96 -13.46
CA LEU A 377 35.06 -10.93 -14.20
C LEU A 377 34.74 -10.61 -15.65
N THR A 378 35.37 -9.54 -16.15
CA THR A 378 35.21 -9.10 -17.55
C THR A 378 36.53 -9.27 -18.26
N ALA A 379 36.58 -10.15 -19.28
CA ALA A 379 37.69 -10.39 -20.14
C ALA A 379 37.48 -9.69 -21.49
N THR A 380 38.40 -8.81 -21.88
CA THR A 380 38.45 -8.24 -23.23
C THR A 380 39.29 -9.14 -24.11
N LEU A 381 38.59 -10.00 -24.90
CA LEU A 381 39.25 -11.03 -25.71
C LEU A 381 39.85 -10.45 -26.99
N LEU A 382 39.11 -9.55 -27.63
CA LEU A 382 39.53 -8.82 -28.85
C LEU A 382 38.99 -7.38 -28.78
N PRO A 383 39.53 -6.43 -29.57
CA PRO A 383 38.94 -5.10 -29.68
C PRO A 383 37.43 -5.18 -30.06
N GLY A 384 36.59 -4.76 -29.15
CA GLY A 384 35.11 -4.81 -29.28
C GLY A 384 34.45 -6.10 -28.77
N LEU A 385 35.22 -7.16 -28.43
CA LEU A 385 34.65 -8.41 -27.90
C LEU A 385 35.01 -8.57 -26.41
N THR A 386 33.98 -8.62 -25.56
CA THR A 386 34.15 -8.87 -24.13
C THR A 386 33.36 -10.09 -23.71
N LEU A 387 33.89 -10.87 -22.77
CA LEU A 387 33.21 -11.97 -22.10
C LEU A 387 33.13 -11.63 -20.61
N LYS A 388 31.92 -11.60 -20.07
CA LYS A 388 31.66 -11.30 -18.66
C LYS A 388 31.01 -12.48 -17.98
N GLY A 389 31.64 -13.02 -16.97
CA GLY A 389 31.05 -13.97 -16.03
C GLY A 389 30.63 -13.25 -14.75
N THR A 390 29.43 -13.50 -14.26
CA THR A 390 28.92 -12.92 -13.01
C THR A 390 28.33 -14.00 -12.13
N MET A 391 28.68 -13.94 -10.86
CA MET A 391 28.09 -14.71 -9.76
C MET A 391 27.47 -13.73 -8.78
N SER A 392 26.19 -13.91 -8.49
CA SER A 392 25.46 -13.07 -7.55
C SER A 392 24.70 -13.95 -6.54
N TRP A 393 24.85 -13.61 -5.28
CA TRP A 393 24.17 -14.27 -4.16
C TRP A 393 23.37 -13.27 -3.39
N TYR A 394 22.15 -13.66 -3.00
CA TYR A 394 21.32 -12.90 -2.09
C TYR A 394 20.80 -13.82 -0.98
N TYR A 395 21.10 -13.42 0.23
CA TYR A 395 20.69 -14.10 1.45
C TYR A 395 19.76 -13.16 2.22
N ASN A 396 18.61 -13.65 2.62
CA ASN A 396 17.66 -12.96 3.48
C ASN A 396 17.20 -13.93 4.56
N GLU A 397 17.45 -13.59 5.80
CA GLU A 397 17.03 -14.34 6.97
C GLU A 397 16.17 -13.44 7.84
N GLU A 398 15.01 -13.92 8.22
CA GLU A 398 14.07 -13.24 9.11
C GLU A 398 13.83 -14.13 10.32
N TYR A 399 13.95 -13.54 11.49
CA TYR A 399 13.66 -14.16 12.78
C TYR A 399 12.66 -13.28 13.52
N ASP A 400 11.66 -13.93 14.11
CA ASP A 400 10.59 -13.30 14.86
C ASP A 400 10.39 -14.11 16.14
N GLU A 401 10.50 -13.47 17.29
CA GLU A 401 10.18 -14.06 18.58
C GLU A 401 9.25 -13.15 19.34
N SER A 402 8.23 -13.75 19.96
CA SER A 402 7.31 -13.04 20.81
C SER A 402 7.07 -13.81 22.09
N PHE A 403 7.03 -13.09 23.20
CA PHE A 403 6.76 -13.64 24.51
C PHE A 403 5.79 -12.74 25.28
N ASN A 404 4.72 -13.33 25.77
CA ASN A 404 3.72 -12.66 26.57
C ASN A 404 3.90 -13.11 28.03
N HIS A 405 4.39 -12.20 28.89
CA HIS A 405 4.67 -12.44 30.29
C HIS A 405 3.40 -12.69 31.10
N GLN A 406 2.30 -12.03 30.73
CA GLN A 406 1.03 -12.15 31.45
C GLN A 406 -0.17 -11.89 30.52
N TYR A 407 -1.15 -12.76 30.59
CA TYR A 407 -2.41 -12.56 29.89
C TYR A 407 -3.38 -11.76 30.77
N ILE A 408 -3.62 -10.51 30.40
CA ILE A 408 -4.56 -9.61 31.09
C ILE A 408 -5.77 -9.43 30.16
N ASN A 409 -6.96 -9.80 30.64
CA ASN A 409 -8.16 -9.77 29.83
C ASN A 409 -9.20 -8.73 30.29
N SER A 410 -8.99 -8.04 31.39
CA SER A 410 -9.93 -7.08 31.90
C SER A 410 -9.26 -5.95 32.67
N GLN A 411 -10.00 -4.86 32.80
CA GLN A 411 -9.60 -3.63 33.49
C GLN A 411 -9.28 -3.82 34.95
N ALA A 412 -9.86 -4.79 35.63
CA ALA A 412 -9.57 -5.13 37.01
C ALA A 412 -8.20 -5.83 37.17
N GLY A 413 -7.41 -5.93 36.11
CA GLY A 413 -6.16 -6.71 36.15
C GLY A 413 -6.38 -8.21 36.30
N ALA A 414 -7.61 -8.68 36.03
CA ALA A 414 -7.91 -10.10 36.15
C ALA A 414 -7.16 -10.87 35.09
N VAL A 415 -6.25 -11.69 35.54
CA VAL A 415 -5.62 -12.71 34.70
C VAL A 415 -6.62 -13.83 34.51
N ASN A 416 -7.05 -14.07 33.26
CA ASN A 416 -7.78 -15.29 32.95
C ASN A 416 -6.86 -16.28 32.24
N PRO A 417 -6.10 -17.08 32.99
CA PRO A 417 -5.15 -18.00 32.41
C PRO A 417 -5.84 -19.11 31.58
N ASN A 418 -7.10 -19.39 31.88
CA ASN A 418 -7.77 -20.56 31.34
C ASN A 418 -8.64 -20.30 30.11
N GLY A 419 -8.82 -19.06 29.65
CA GLY A 419 -9.66 -18.77 28.49
C GLY A 419 -11.04 -19.46 28.52
N ASN A 420 -11.78 -19.38 27.42
CA ASN A 420 -13.14 -19.97 27.34
C ASN A 420 -13.15 -21.51 27.29
N ASN A 421 -12.00 -22.17 27.12
CA ASN A 421 -11.89 -23.63 26.97
C ASN A 421 -11.04 -24.31 28.07
N GLY A 422 -10.79 -23.65 29.19
CA GLY A 422 -9.99 -24.21 30.29
C GLY A 422 -8.48 -24.30 30.03
N VAL A 423 -8.00 -23.73 28.93
CA VAL A 423 -6.59 -23.75 28.51
C VAL A 423 -5.85 -22.57 29.13
N ASN A 424 -4.79 -22.84 29.88
CA ASN A 424 -3.90 -21.81 30.40
C ASN A 424 -3.13 -21.14 29.24
N ARG A 425 -3.43 -19.89 28.94
CA ARG A 425 -2.81 -19.07 27.88
C ARG A 425 -1.78 -18.09 28.39
N SER A 426 -1.45 -18.12 29.68
CA SER A 426 -0.36 -17.31 30.23
C SER A 426 0.97 -17.74 29.65
N TYR A 427 1.92 -16.82 29.65
CA TYR A 427 3.28 -17.08 29.20
C TYR A 427 3.32 -17.71 27.80
N ASN A 428 2.63 -17.05 26.89
CA ASN A 428 2.54 -17.46 25.49
C ASN A 428 3.85 -17.11 24.77
N THR A 429 4.46 -18.11 24.14
CA THR A 429 5.70 -17.95 23.36
C THR A 429 5.47 -18.36 21.93
N SER A 430 5.93 -17.57 20.99
CA SER A 430 6.04 -17.98 19.59
C SER A 430 7.37 -17.56 18.98
N ALA A 431 7.91 -18.39 18.09
CA ALA A 431 9.08 -18.07 17.32
C ALA A 431 8.90 -18.53 15.86
N SER A 432 9.37 -17.73 14.94
CA SER A 432 9.41 -18.07 13.54
C SER A 432 10.77 -17.73 12.92
N PHE A 433 11.16 -18.54 11.96
CA PHE A 433 12.38 -18.39 11.21
C PHE A 433 12.10 -18.63 9.74
N SER A 434 12.57 -17.72 8.88
CA SER A 434 12.52 -17.93 7.44
C SER A 434 13.81 -17.51 6.77
N ARG A 435 14.22 -18.23 5.73
CA ARG A 435 15.45 -17.97 4.99
C ARG A 435 15.26 -18.16 3.50
N TYR A 436 15.63 -17.13 2.74
CA TYR A 436 15.84 -17.20 1.29
C TYR A 436 17.33 -17.21 0.99
N PHE A 437 17.72 -18.08 0.07
CA PHE A 437 19.06 -18.05 -0.53
C PHE A 437 18.93 -18.14 -2.04
N ASP A 438 19.16 -17.00 -2.70
CA ASP A 438 19.10 -16.86 -4.14
C ASP A 438 20.49 -16.85 -4.72
N GLN A 439 20.69 -17.64 -5.75
CA GLN A 439 21.96 -17.78 -6.47
C GLN A 439 21.71 -17.49 -7.95
N THR A 440 22.46 -16.55 -8.52
CA THR A 440 22.39 -16.23 -9.96
C THR A 440 23.79 -16.35 -10.55
N TYR A 441 23.92 -17.10 -11.62
CA TYR A 441 25.15 -17.25 -12.38
C TYR A 441 24.85 -16.88 -13.82
N ASN A 442 25.62 -15.97 -14.41
CA ASN A 442 25.47 -15.64 -15.82
C ASN A 442 26.80 -15.54 -16.53
N LEU A 443 26.78 -15.86 -17.82
CA LEU A 443 27.90 -15.69 -18.74
C LEU A 443 27.39 -14.94 -19.96
N VAL A 444 28.01 -13.81 -20.27
CA VAL A 444 27.55 -12.90 -21.33
C VAL A 444 28.73 -12.51 -22.23
N ALA A 445 28.60 -12.76 -23.52
CA ALA A 445 29.48 -12.25 -24.56
C ALA A 445 28.90 -10.98 -25.18
N ASN A 446 29.67 -9.92 -25.29
CA ASN A 446 29.31 -8.66 -25.94
C ASN A 446 30.30 -8.34 -27.04
N PHE A 447 29.77 -8.05 -28.24
CA PHE A 447 30.54 -7.55 -29.38
C PHE A 447 30.02 -6.17 -29.77
N ASN A 448 30.88 -5.15 -29.72
CA ASN A 448 30.54 -3.77 -30.12
C ASN A 448 31.61 -3.25 -31.09
N ARG A 449 31.21 -2.87 -32.30
CA ARG A 449 32.11 -2.32 -33.31
C ARG A 449 31.39 -1.31 -34.22
N VAL A 450 32.15 -0.30 -34.59
CA VAL A 450 31.77 0.66 -35.63
C VAL A 450 32.45 0.30 -36.93
N PHE A 451 31.68 0.12 -38.00
CA PHE A 451 32.21 -0.18 -39.36
C PHE A 451 31.96 1.03 -40.24
N ALA A 452 32.96 1.36 -41.07
CA ALA A 452 32.93 2.45 -42.05
C ALA A 452 32.48 3.80 -41.45
N GLU A 453 32.71 4.02 -40.13
CA GLU A 453 32.34 5.21 -39.36
C GLU A 453 30.84 5.51 -39.34
N LYS A 454 30.01 4.66 -39.92
CA LYS A 454 28.55 4.86 -40.11
C LYS A 454 27.68 3.78 -39.50
N HIS A 455 28.19 2.57 -39.40
CA HIS A 455 27.45 1.39 -38.98
C HIS A 455 27.89 0.94 -37.60
N THR A 456 27.14 1.22 -36.56
CA THR A 456 27.41 0.70 -35.21
C THR A 456 26.63 -0.61 -35.03
N VAL A 457 27.33 -1.69 -34.73
CA VAL A 457 26.78 -3.01 -34.47
C VAL A 457 27.09 -3.38 -33.02
N ASN A 458 26.08 -3.73 -32.25
CA ASN A 458 26.24 -4.25 -30.89
C ASN A 458 25.43 -5.55 -30.78
N VAL A 459 26.14 -6.67 -30.50
CA VAL A 459 25.52 -8.00 -30.36
C VAL A 459 25.90 -8.56 -29.00
N MET A 460 24.92 -9.07 -28.30
CA MET A 460 25.07 -9.72 -27.00
C MET A 460 24.41 -11.10 -27.05
N ALA A 461 25.06 -12.09 -26.47
CA ALA A 461 24.50 -13.41 -26.21
C ALA A 461 24.91 -13.90 -24.84
N GLY A 462 24.03 -14.58 -24.15
CA GLY A 462 24.30 -15.05 -22.79
C GLY A 462 23.40 -16.17 -22.32
N THR A 463 23.80 -16.74 -21.20
CA THR A 463 23.06 -17.72 -20.44
C THR A 463 23.01 -17.31 -18.98
N GLU A 464 21.94 -17.66 -18.28
CA GLU A 464 21.72 -17.39 -16.87
C GLU A 464 21.12 -18.63 -16.20
N PHE A 465 21.63 -18.96 -15.05
CA PHE A 465 21.05 -19.93 -14.13
C PHE A 465 20.72 -19.24 -12.81
N TYR A 466 19.47 -19.32 -12.40
CA TYR A 466 18.96 -18.83 -11.12
C TYR A 466 18.42 -19.98 -10.30
N LYS A 467 18.74 -20.02 -9.01
CA LYS A 467 18.19 -20.97 -8.05
C LYS A 467 17.84 -20.24 -6.75
N ARG A 468 16.62 -20.48 -6.24
CA ARG A 468 16.16 -20.07 -4.92
C ARG A 468 15.95 -21.28 -4.03
N ARG A 469 16.40 -21.19 -2.81
CA ARG A 469 16.04 -22.07 -1.70
C ARG A 469 15.31 -21.25 -0.65
N TYR A 470 14.12 -21.68 -0.28
CA TYR A 470 13.28 -21.01 0.72
C TYR A 470 12.83 -22.03 1.74
N ARG A 471 13.23 -21.85 2.99
CA ARG A 471 12.89 -22.73 4.10
C ARG A 471 12.63 -21.94 5.35
N GLY A 472 11.81 -22.51 6.23
CA GLY A 472 11.54 -21.93 7.53
C GLY A 472 10.73 -22.86 8.40
N PHE A 473 10.56 -22.44 9.61
CA PHE A 473 9.65 -23.04 10.57
C PHE A 473 8.99 -21.97 11.43
N SER A 474 7.86 -22.29 12.00
CA SER A 474 7.23 -21.52 13.06
C SER A 474 6.78 -22.49 14.16
N ALA A 475 6.89 -22.05 15.39
CA ALA A 475 6.43 -22.80 16.54
C ALA A 475 5.83 -21.84 17.56
N GLY A 476 4.80 -22.27 18.28
CA GLY A 476 4.17 -21.50 19.34
C GLY A 476 3.59 -22.42 20.41
N GLY A 477 3.47 -21.91 21.60
CA GLY A 477 2.86 -22.59 22.74
C GLY A 477 2.55 -21.63 23.86
N TYR A 478 1.77 -22.09 24.82
CA TYR A 478 1.36 -21.31 25.99
C TYR A 478 1.38 -22.17 27.26
N GLY A 479 1.18 -21.53 28.43
CA GLY A 479 1.13 -22.19 29.72
C GLY A 479 2.51 -22.59 30.24
N ALA A 480 3.58 -21.82 29.92
CA ALA A 480 4.87 -22.02 30.56
C ALA A 480 4.79 -21.79 32.08
N PRO A 481 5.66 -22.44 32.89
CA PRO A 481 5.61 -22.28 34.36
C PRO A 481 6.19 -20.95 34.85
N THR A 482 6.83 -20.17 34.01
CA THR A 482 7.51 -18.93 34.39
C THR A 482 7.32 -17.83 33.33
N GLY A 483 7.25 -16.56 33.80
CA GLY A 483 7.23 -15.35 32.97
C GLY A 483 8.59 -14.68 32.81
N TYR A 484 9.70 -15.29 33.25
CA TYR A 484 11.00 -14.61 33.25
C TYR A 484 11.77 -14.69 31.92
N PHE A 485 11.47 -15.66 31.08
CA PHE A 485 12.14 -15.81 29.78
C PHE A 485 11.29 -16.63 28.78
N PRO A 486 11.38 -16.30 27.49
CA PRO A 486 10.72 -17.07 26.45
C PRO A 486 11.32 -18.47 26.36
N GLY A 487 10.48 -19.48 26.25
CA GLY A 487 10.95 -20.84 26.11
C GLY A 487 9.89 -21.77 25.55
N LEU A 488 9.92 -22.04 24.24
CA LEU A 488 8.98 -22.96 23.60
C LEU A 488 8.98 -24.35 24.23
N GLY A 489 10.13 -24.82 24.70
CA GLY A 489 10.25 -26.11 25.39
C GLY A 489 9.53 -26.16 26.74
N LEU A 490 9.29 -25.02 27.35
CA LEU A 490 8.64 -24.90 28.68
C LEU A 490 7.11 -24.78 28.58
N THR A 491 6.57 -24.53 27.38
CA THR A 491 5.11 -24.44 27.20
C THR A 491 4.44 -25.79 27.47
N GLN A 492 3.16 -25.77 27.83
CA GLN A 492 2.40 -27.00 28.08
C GLN A 492 2.44 -27.90 26.84
N ASN A 493 2.59 -29.22 27.09
CA ASN A 493 2.52 -30.23 26.04
C ASN A 493 1.28 -31.12 26.27
N ASP A 494 0.11 -30.53 26.11
CA ASP A 494 -1.15 -31.21 26.28
C ASP A 494 -1.75 -31.50 24.89
N ALA A 495 -1.87 -32.78 24.58
CA ALA A 495 -2.37 -33.24 23.29
C ALA A 495 -3.87 -33.00 23.12
N ASP A 496 -4.63 -32.99 24.21
CA ASP A 496 -6.10 -32.85 24.15
C ASP A 496 -6.50 -31.40 23.87
N VAL A 497 -5.71 -30.41 24.31
CA VAL A 497 -5.98 -29.00 24.12
C VAL A 497 -5.11 -28.33 23.06
N GLN A 498 -4.25 -29.08 22.39
CA GLN A 498 -3.33 -28.59 21.35
C GLN A 498 -2.58 -27.32 21.78
N SER A 499 -1.94 -27.36 22.93
CA SER A 499 -1.26 -26.22 23.53
C SER A 499 -0.01 -25.78 22.77
N ARG A 500 0.47 -26.58 21.84
CA ARG A 500 1.61 -26.29 20.97
C ARG A 500 1.22 -26.40 19.50
N SER A 501 1.79 -25.50 18.69
CA SER A 501 1.68 -25.50 17.23
C SER A 501 3.06 -25.50 16.60
N MET A 502 3.25 -26.24 15.53
CA MET A 502 4.49 -26.27 14.77
C MET A 502 4.18 -26.39 13.28
N SER A 503 4.90 -25.63 12.47
CA SER A 503 4.87 -25.79 11.02
C SER A 503 6.27 -25.57 10.43
N SER A 504 6.53 -26.20 9.30
CA SER A 504 7.78 -25.99 8.57
C SER A 504 7.57 -26.15 7.08
N PHE A 505 8.44 -25.51 6.31
CA PHE A 505 8.43 -25.64 4.85
C PHE A 505 9.84 -25.67 4.29
N HIS A 506 10.00 -26.34 3.17
CA HIS A 506 11.23 -26.40 2.39
C HIS A 506 10.88 -26.34 0.91
N ASN A 507 11.16 -25.22 0.27
CA ASN A 507 10.80 -24.94 -1.11
C ASN A 507 12.03 -24.62 -1.94
N GLU A 508 12.09 -25.13 -3.15
CA GLU A 508 13.14 -24.82 -4.12
C GLU A 508 12.53 -24.45 -5.48
N GLU A 509 13.19 -23.54 -6.18
CA GLU A 509 12.87 -23.25 -7.59
C GLU A 509 14.14 -22.95 -8.35
N ALA A 510 14.12 -23.19 -9.65
CA ALA A 510 15.21 -22.88 -10.55
C ALA A 510 14.70 -22.36 -11.90
N LEU A 511 15.49 -21.48 -12.50
CA LEU A 511 15.26 -20.93 -13.83
C LEU A 511 16.57 -21.03 -14.64
N LEU A 512 16.49 -21.61 -15.83
CA LEU A 512 17.57 -21.65 -16.80
C LEU A 512 17.18 -20.81 -18.03
N SER A 513 18.05 -19.92 -18.44
CA SER A 513 17.73 -18.94 -19.47
C SER A 513 18.82 -18.81 -20.50
N TYR A 514 18.42 -18.68 -21.78
CA TYR A 514 19.28 -18.30 -22.89
C TYR A 514 18.75 -17.02 -23.51
N PHE A 515 19.60 -16.05 -23.76
CA PHE A 515 19.17 -14.76 -24.28
C PHE A 515 20.19 -14.15 -25.24
N GLY A 516 19.69 -13.31 -26.13
CA GLY A 516 20.49 -12.53 -27.04
C GLY A 516 19.84 -11.21 -27.40
N ARG A 517 20.68 -10.25 -27.82
CA ARG A 517 20.27 -8.94 -28.30
C ARG A 517 21.19 -8.51 -29.43
N ALA A 518 20.60 -7.99 -30.49
CA ALA A 518 21.31 -7.36 -31.60
C ALA A 518 20.80 -5.93 -31.75
N GLU A 519 21.71 -4.99 -31.85
CA GLU A 519 21.42 -3.56 -32.07
C GLU A 519 22.22 -3.08 -33.27
N TYR A 520 21.55 -2.34 -34.14
CA TYR A 520 22.12 -1.72 -35.27
C TYR A 520 21.78 -0.24 -35.35
N ASP A 521 22.78 0.58 -35.53
CA ASP A 521 22.65 2.03 -35.63
C ASP A 521 23.36 2.51 -36.92
N TYR A 522 22.63 3.17 -37.78
CA TYR A 522 23.16 3.80 -38.98
C TYR A 522 23.22 5.31 -38.80
N MET A 523 24.40 5.86 -38.70
CA MET A 523 24.72 7.30 -38.57
C MET A 523 23.98 8.01 -37.45
N ASP A 524 23.63 7.30 -36.38
CA ASP A 524 22.78 7.80 -35.29
C ASP A 524 21.38 8.29 -35.77
N LYS A 525 20.95 7.88 -36.95
CA LYS A 525 19.66 8.27 -37.56
C LYS A 525 18.63 7.17 -37.50
N TYR A 526 19.01 5.96 -37.92
CA TYR A 526 18.14 4.80 -37.94
C TYR A 526 18.64 3.80 -36.91
N LEU A 527 17.81 3.54 -35.90
CA LEU A 527 18.12 2.69 -34.78
C LEU A 527 17.24 1.44 -34.85
N PHE A 528 17.81 0.28 -34.70
CA PHE A 528 17.09 -0.99 -34.65
C PHE A 528 17.62 -1.86 -33.54
N ALA A 529 16.75 -2.55 -32.80
CA ALA A 529 17.15 -3.55 -31.81
C ALA A 529 16.19 -4.74 -31.85
N ALA A 530 16.76 -5.93 -31.74
CA ALA A 530 16.04 -7.19 -31.59
C ALA A 530 16.53 -7.92 -30.35
N THR A 531 15.63 -8.47 -29.56
CA THR A 531 15.94 -9.26 -28.35
C THR A 531 15.23 -10.59 -28.44
N PHE A 532 15.84 -11.62 -27.90
CA PHE A 532 15.26 -12.94 -27.76
C PHE A 532 15.67 -13.53 -26.42
N ARG A 533 14.73 -14.13 -25.71
CA ARG A 533 14.99 -14.89 -24.50
C ARG A 533 14.15 -16.15 -24.46
N ALA A 534 14.73 -17.23 -23.97
CA ALA A 534 14.04 -18.49 -23.68
C ALA A 534 14.32 -18.86 -22.22
N ASP A 535 13.28 -19.05 -21.43
CA ASP A 535 13.34 -19.39 -20.00
C ASP A 535 12.71 -20.75 -19.76
N GLY A 536 13.43 -21.63 -19.04
CA GLY A 536 12.95 -22.89 -18.53
C GLY A 536 12.75 -22.82 -17.01
N TYR A 537 11.51 -22.98 -16.51
CA TYR A 537 11.14 -22.82 -15.12
C TYR A 537 10.74 -24.12 -14.45
N SER A 538 11.33 -24.41 -13.29
CA SER A 538 11.18 -25.69 -12.60
C SER A 538 9.76 -25.97 -12.08
N ARG A 539 8.99 -24.91 -11.74
CA ARG A 539 7.61 -25.08 -11.22
C ARG A 539 6.61 -25.50 -12.28
N LEU A 540 6.87 -25.26 -13.57
CA LEU A 540 6.03 -25.72 -14.69
C LEU A 540 6.43 -27.16 -15.09
N VAL A 541 5.49 -28.09 -15.07
CA VAL A 541 5.79 -29.51 -15.30
C VAL A 541 5.91 -29.83 -16.79
N ASN A 542 4.84 -29.67 -17.55
CA ASN A 542 4.81 -30.02 -18.96
C ASN A 542 5.24 -28.85 -19.88
N ASN A 543 5.02 -27.60 -19.47
CA ASN A 543 5.28 -26.41 -20.28
C ASN A 543 6.40 -25.54 -19.69
N LYS A 544 7.55 -26.17 -19.35
CA LYS A 544 8.69 -25.49 -18.69
C LYS A 544 9.25 -24.31 -19.46
N TRP A 545 9.34 -24.43 -20.78
CA TRP A 545 9.99 -23.45 -21.63
C TRP A 545 9.03 -22.40 -22.17
N GLY A 546 9.39 -21.13 -21.97
CA GLY A 546 8.74 -19.95 -22.55
C GLY A 546 9.72 -19.15 -23.41
N THR A 547 9.24 -18.56 -24.52
CA THR A 547 10.03 -17.72 -25.40
C THR A 547 9.49 -16.30 -25.42
N PHE A 548 10.37 -15.31 -25.38
CA PHE A 548 10.08 -13.90 -25.20
C PHE A 548 10.86 -13.05 -26.22
N PRO A 549 10.33 -12.90 -27.45
CA PRO A 549 10.93 -12.03 -28.46
C PRO A 549 10.57 -10.56 -28.21
N GLY A 550 11.45 -9.65 -28.63
CA GLY A 550 11.23 -8.22 -28.65
C GLY A 550 11.94 -7.55 -29.80
N VAL A 551 11.30 -6.56 -30.41
CA VAL A 551 11.87 -5.73 -31.46
C VAL A 551 11.58 -4.26 -31.18
N SER A 552 12.50 -3.37 -31.51
CA SER A 552 12.27 -1.93 -31.45
C SER A 552 13.03 -1.20 -32.53
N GLY A 553 12.46 -0.07 -32.96
CA GLY A 553 13.04 0.80 -33.97
C GLY A 553 12.94 2.27 -33.57
N GLY A 554 13.87 3.07 -34.05
CA GLY A 554 13.90 4.51 -33.81
C GLY A 554 14.39 5.25 -35.05
N TRP A 555 13.72 6.34 -35.38
CA TRP A 555 14.11 7.26 -36.44
C TRP A 555 14.35 8.65 -35.86
N VAL A 556 15.60 9.11 -35.88
CA VAL A 556 16.01 10.45 -35.47
C VAL A 556 15.82 11.38 -36.67
N PHE A 557 14.57 11.79 -36.92
CA PHE A 557 14.21 12.59 -38.11
C PHE A 557 14.84 14.00 -38.09
N SER A 558 15.18 14.53 -36.91
CA SER A 558 15.88 15.81 -36.80
C SER A 558 17.31 15.80 -37.38
N LYS A 559 17.91 14.62 -37.66
CA LYS A 559 19.20 14.47 -38.30
C LYS A 559 19.09 14.34 -39.86
N GLU A 560 17.88 14.40 -40.40
CA GLU A 560 17.61 14.32 -41.83
C GLU A 560 17.81 15.68 -42.53
N ASN A 561 18.26 15.65 -43.76
CA ASN A 561 18.51 16.86 -44.54
C ASN A 561 17.27 17.73 -44.75
N PHE A 562 16.06 17.11 -44.86
CA PHE A 562 14.80 17.85 -44.99
C PHE A 562 14.51 18.71 -43.79
N TRP A 563 14.86 18.24 -42.57
CA TRP A 563 14.61 18.95 -41.33
C TRP A 563 15.38 20.27 -41.26
N ASN A 564 16.67 20.23 -41.66
CA ASN A 564 17.52 21.41 -41.75
C ASN A 564 17.03 22.37 -42.87
N LYS A 565 16.57 21.82 -44.01
CA LYS A 565 16.00 22.65 -45.08
C LYS A 565 14.71 23.38 -44.68
N LEU A 566 13.93 22.83 -43.74
CA LEU A 566 12.75 23.46 -43.18
C LEU A 566 13.05 24.53 -42.14
N GLY A 567 14.35 24.69 -41.75
CA GLY A 567 14.77 25.62 -40.67
C GLY A 567 14.27 25.22 -39.27
N MET A 568 13.74 24.02 -39.12
CA MET A 568 13.16 23.56 -37.87
C MET A 568 14.21 23.26 -36.79
N GLU A 569 15.46 23.10 -37.15
CA GLU A 569 16.58 22.81 -36.24
C GLU A 569 16.75 23.86 -35.15
N ASN A 570 16.38 25.11 -35.42
CA ASN A 570 16.47 26.22 -34.47
C ASN A 570 15.36 26.17 -33.38
N ILE A 571 14.24 25.51 -33.66
CA ILE A 571 13.10 25.38 -32.74
C ILE A 571 13.11 23.99 -32.11
N ILE A 572 13.14 22.93 -32.94
CA ILE A 572 13.19 21.52 -32.54
C ILE A 572 14.53 20.96 -32.98
N ASN A 573 15.51 21.05 -32.11
CA ASN A 573 16.88 20.61 -32.37
C ASN A 573 17.08 19.09 -32.21
N TYR A 574 16.14 18.40 -31.61
CA TYR A 574 16.09 16.95 -31.50
C TYR A 574 14.69 16.43 -31.73
N GLY A 575 14.54 15.48 -32.61
CA GLY A 575 13.27 14.82 -32.90
C GLY A 575 13.48 13.34 -33.23
N LYS A 576 12.83 12.45 -32.46
CA LYS A 576 12.92 11.00 -32.64
C LYS A 576 11.54 10.35 -32.53
N LEU A 577 11.20 9.57 -33.54
CA LEU A 577 10.07 8.64 -33.49
C LEU A 577 10.60 7.26 -33.10
N ARG A 578 9.91 6.57 -32.19
CA ARG A 578 10.25 5.21 -31.76
C ARG A 578 9.03 4.32 -31.75
N ALA A 579 9.26 3.04 -31.99
CA ALA A 579 8.24 2.01 -31.85
C ALA A 579 8.87 0.74 -31.29
N SER A 580 8.14 0.02 -30.45
CA SER A 580 8.57 -1.26 -29.92
C SER A 580 7.41 -2.25 -29.85
N TYR A 581 7.74 -3.52 -29.99
CA TYR A 581 6.85 -4.64 -29.75
C TYR A 581 7.64 -5.74 -29.07
N GLY A 582 7.08 -6.30 -27.99
CA GLY A 582 7.77 -7.40 -27.30
C GLY A 582 6.82 -8.21 -26.41
N MET A 583 7.35 -9.33 -25.98
CA MET A 583 6.69 -10.26 -25.08
C MET A 583 7.57 -10.53 -23.87
N ASN A 584 6.95 -10.65 -22.72
CA ASN A 584 7.56 -11.15 -21.49
C ASN A 584 6.54 -12.00 -20.72
N ALA A 585 6.92 -12.55 -19.58
CA ALA A 585 6.00 -13.30 -18.75
C ALA A 585 5.91 -12.75 -17.33
N THR A 586 4.89 -13.22 -16.63
CA THR A 586 4.71 -13.01 -15.20
C THR A 586 4.61 -14.37 -14.52
N ILE A 587 5.26 -14.50 -13.37
CA ILE A 587 5.10 -15.64 -12.46
C ILE A 587 4.18 -15.19 -11.33
N ASN A 588 2.91 -15.60 -11.40
CA ASN A 588 1.95 -15.28 -10.36
C ASN A 588 1.98 -16.36 -9.27
N SER A 589 2.70 -16.08 -8.17
CA SER A 589 2.87 -17.01 -7.05
C SER A 589 1.58 -17.30 -6.28
N SER A 590 0.55 -16.43 -6.40
CA SER A 590 -0.75 -16.65 -5.76
C SER A 590 -1.48 -17.87 -6.36
N TYR A 591 -1.26 -18.16 -7.64
CA TYR A 591 -1.83 -19.30 -8.34
C TYR A 591 -0.84 -20.44 -8.56
N LEU A 592 0.44 -20.13 -8.76
CA LEU A 592 1.50 -21.08 -9.00
C LEU A 592 2.38 -21.23 -7.75
N GLY A 593 1.90 -21.96 -6.76
CA GLY A 593 2.70 -22.37 -5.61
C GLY A 593 3.79 -23.37 -6.00
N TYR A 594 4.64 -23.75 -5.08
CA TYR A 594 5.78 -24.65 -5.35
C TYR A 594 5.35 -26.05 -5.81
N TYR A 595 4.21 -26.54 -5.33
CA TYR A 595 3.71 -27.91 -5.61
C TYR A 595 2.27 -27.94 -6.14
N THR A 596 1.72 -26.79 -6.53
CA THR A 596 0.32 -26.68 -6.98
C THR A 596 0.00 -27.59 -8.17
N LEU A 597 0.97 -27.78 -9.08
CA LEU A 597 0.77 -28.59 -10.28
C LEU A 597 0.69 -30.10 -10.00
N GLN A 598 1.26 -30.57 -8.90
CA GLN A 598 1.21 -31.95 -8.46
C GLN A 598 -0.03 -32.28 -7.62
N GLY A 599 -0.76 -31.23 -7.22
CA GLY A 599 -1.85 -31.34 -6.26
C GLY A 599 -1.35 -31.36 -4.81
N SER A 600 -2.25 -31.11 -3.89
CA SER A 600 -1.95 -31.15 -2.46
C SER A 600 -2.91 -32.09 -1.74
N TYR A 601 -2.43 -32.65 -0.63
CA TYR A 601 -3.21 -33.47 0.26
C TYR A 601 -3.37 -32.76 1.60
N SER A 602 -4.54 -32.86 2.20
CA SER A 602 -4.80 -32.38 3.56
C SER A 602 -5.14 -33.59 4.45
N ALA A 603 -4.68 -33.51 5.70
CA ALA A 603 -5.11 -34.48 6.72
C ALA A 603 -6.63 -34.33 6.94
N TYR A 604 -7.31 -35.42 7.04
CA TYR A 604 -8.75 -35.49 7.29
C TYR A 604 -9.03 -36.56 8.35
N LYS A 605 -9.86 -36.22 9.32
CA LYS A 605 -10.26 -37.15 10.38
C LYS A 605 -11.65 -37.68 10.05
N TYR A 606 -11.75 -39.02 9.86
CA TYR A 606 -13.00 -39.73 9.65
C TYR A 606 -13.15 -40.79 10.76
N ASP A 607 -14.23 -40.68 11.50
CA ASP A 607 -14.54 -41.55 12.63
C ASP A 607 -13.35 -41.74 13.60
N GLY A 608 -12.69 -40.68 13.97
CA GLY A 608 -11.53 -40.69 14.87
C GLY A 608 -10.19 -41.10 14.23
N VAL A 609 -10.17 -41.62 13.02
CA VAL A 609 -8.96 -42.06 12.31
C VAL A 609 -8.47 -40.98 11.33
N TYR A 610 -7.16 -40.70 11.36
CA TYR A 610 -6.54 -39.75 10.42
C TYR A 610 -6.30 -40.45 9.07
N GLY A 611 -6.75 -39.78 8.03
CA GLY A 611 -6.48 -40.10 6.64
C GLY A 611 -6.03 -38.89 5.86
N TYR A 612 -5.74 -39.07 4.57
CA TYR A 612 -5.39 -37.97 3.68
C TYR A 612 -6.39 -37.91 2.52
N ARG A 613 -6.81 -36.69 2.18
CA ARG A 613 -7.61 -36.46 0.97
C ARG A 613 -6.92 -35.44 0.07
N VAL A 614 -7.15 -35.55 -1.23
CA VAL A 614 -6.73 -34.55 -2.21
C VAL A 614 -7.46 -33.23 -1.89
N SER A 615 -6.72 -32.18 -1.62
CA SER A 615 -7.25 -30.84 -1.29
C SER A 615 -7.24 -29.90 -2.49
N THR A 616 -6.32 -30.09 -3.43
CA THR A 616 -6.20 -29.30 -4.65
C THR A 616 -6.05 -30.21 -5.86
N LEU A 617 -6.89 -30.02 -6.88
CA LEU A 617 -6.82 -30.78 -8.11
C LEU A 617 -5.55 -30.40 -8.90
N PRO A 618 -4.70 -31.38 -9.27
CA PRO A 618 -3.48 -31.10 -10.02
C PRO A 618 -3.78 -30.65 -11.45
N ASN A 619 -2.99 -29.71 -11.96
CA ASN A 619 -3.00 -29.36 -13.37
C ASN A 619 -1.57 -29.20 -13.93
N PRO A 620 -0.92 -30.27 -14.36
CA PRO A 620 0.46 -30.25 -14.86
C PRO A 620 0.62 -29.52 -16.20
N ASN A 621 -0.50 -29.18 -16.88
CA ASN A 621 -0.51 -28.53 -18.18
C ASN A 621 -0.54 -27.00 -18.13
N LEU A 622 -0.48 -26.38 -16.93
CA LEU A 622 -0.34 -24.95 -16.81
C LEU A 622 0.90 -24.46 -17.58
N LYS A 623 0.77 -23.31 -18.22
CA LYS A 623 1.79 -22.64 -19.02
C LYS A 623 2.00 -21.20 -18.54
N TRP A 624 3.00 -20.53 -19.10
CA TRP A 624 3.36 -19.17 -18.78
C TRP A 624 2.21 -18.18 -18.99
N GLU A 625 1.97 -17.29 -18.02
CA GLU A 625 1.24 -16.05 -18.27
C GLU A 625 2.13 -15.13 -19.09
N LYS A 626 1.67 -14.69 -20.27
CA LYS A 626 2.44 -13.87 -21.20
C LYS A 626 1.85 -12.48 -21.31
N THR A 627 2.71 -11.48 -21.30
CA THR A 627 2.32 -10.09 -21.54
C THR A 627 2.97 -9.60 -22.83
N ARG A 628 2.17 -9.19 -23.79
CA ARG A 628 2.63 -8.51 -25.01
C ARG A 628 2.39 -7.01 -24.88
N THR A 629 3.38 -6.22 -25.26
CA THR A 629 3.29 -4.75 -25.25
C THR A 629 3.65 -4.20 -26.62
N ALA A 630 2.79 -3.37 -27.18
CA ALA A 630 3.06 -2.53 -28.33
C ALA A 630 3.15 -1.08 -27.90
N GLU A 631 4.15 -0.37 -28.35
CA GLU A 631 4.41 1.02 -27.96
C GLU A 631 4.85 1.87 -29.15
N VAL A 632 4.36 3.12 -29.20
CA VAL A 632 4.84 4.16 -30.11
C VAL A 632 5.16 5.41 -29.29
N GLY A 633 6.32 6.01 -29.52
CA GLY A 633 6.74 7.19 -28.78
C GLY A 633 7.37 8.26 -29.68
N LEU A 634 7.20 9.52 -29.27
CA LEU A 634 7.77 10.69 -29.87
C LEU A 634 8.59 11.45 -28.83
N ASP A 635 9.89 11.62 -29.08
CA ASP A 635 10.79 12.39 -28.23
C ASP A 635 11.21 13.68 -28.96
N LEU A 636 10.99 14.83 -28.36
CA LEU A 636 11.31 16.14 -28.93
C LEU A 636 12.19 16.95 -27.98
N GLY A 637 13.18 17.62 -28.53
CA GLY A 637 14.03 18.60 -27.82
C GLY A 637 13.89 19.98 -28.47
N PHE A 638 13.60 20.99 -27.66
CA PHE A 638 13.35 22.37 -28.12
C PHE A 638 14.45 23.31 -27.57
N LEU A 639 14.72 24.36 -28.33
CA LEU A 639 15.59 25.48 -27.93
C LEU A 639 16.94 24.99 -27.37
N ASN A 640 17.68 24.20 -28.15
CA ASN A 640 18.96 23.57 -27.78
C ASN A 640 18.82 22.62 -26.57
N ASN A 641 17.77 21.77 -26.57
CA ASN A 641 17.41 20.83 -25.49
C ASN A 641 17.13 21.50 -24.13
N ARG A 642 16.76 22.79 -24.17
CA ARG A 642 16.31 23.51 -22.99
C ARG A 642 15.00 22.92 -22.45
N PHE A 643 14.14 22.42 -23.37
CA PHE A 643 12.94 21.67 -23.07
C PHE A 643 12.99 20.34 -23.77
N ASN A 644 12.63 19.26 -23.08
CA ASN A 644 12.51 17.92 -23.62
C ASN A 644 11.10 17.41 -23.35
N LEU A 645 10.43 16.97 -24.42
CA LEU A 645 9.08 16.41 -24.37
C LEU A 645 9.12 14.95 -24.83
N GLY A 646 8.52 14.08 -24.08
CA GLY A 646 8.26 12.68 -24.43
C GLY A 646 6.76 12.43 -24.45
N LEU A 647 6.26 11.84 -25.53
CA LEU A 647 4.89 11.36 -25.68
C LEU A 647 4.95 9.89 -26.02
N THR A 648 4.20 9.05 -25.30
CA THR A 648 4.19 7.61 -25.51
C THR A 648 2.78 7.05 -25.41
N TYR A 649 2.36 6.34 -26.43
CA TYR A 649 1.17 5.48 -26.43
C TYR A 649 1.59 4.04 -26.23
N TYR A 650 0.90 3.30 -25.35
CA TYR A 650 1.14 1.88 -25.14
C TYR A 650 -0.17 1.08 -25.10
N ASN A 651 -0.07 -0.17 -25.53
CA ASN A 651 -1.13 -1.17 -25.40
C ASN A 651 -0.48 -2.47 -24.89
N ARG A 652 -0.82 -2.84 -23.69
CA ARG A 652 -0.29 -4.01 -22.97
C ARG A 652 -1.42 -5.02 -22.76
N LEU A 653 -1.25 -6.26 -23.24
CA LEU A 653 -2.21 -7.35 -23.09
C LEU A 653 -1.54 -8.53 -22.39
N THR A 654 -2.00 -8.86 -21.18
CA THR A 654 -1.66 -10.10 -20.48
C THR A 654 -2.60 -11.19 -20.95
N MET A 655 -2.03 -12.29 -21.45
CA MET A 655 -2.71 -13.46 -22.01
C MET A 655 -2.37 -14.69 -21.19
N ASP A 656 -3.18 -15.74 -21.35
CA ASP A 656 -3.01 -17.00 -20.63
C ASP A 656 -2.93 -16.79 -19.09
N LYS A 657 -3.66 -15.77 -18.58
CA LYS A 657 -3.68 -15.44 -17.17
C LYS A 657 -4.23 -16.62 -16.37
N TYR A 658 -3.57 -16.91 -15.25
CA TYR A 658 -4.09 -17.90 -14.29
C TYR A 658 -5.38 -17.37 -13.69
N SER A 659 -6.39 -18.25 -13.66
CA SER A 659 -7.64 -17.98 -12.99
C SER A 659 -8.31 -19.27 -12.54
N ALA A 660 -9.18 -19.18 -11.55
CA ALA A 660 -9.95 -20.30 -11.07
C ALA A 660 -11.08 -20.64 -12.05
N LEU A 661 -11.06 -21.82 -12.63
CA LEU A 661 -12.17 -22.36 -13.40
C LEU A 661 -13.10 -23.12 -12.44
N SER A 662 -14.37 -22.68 -12.37
CA SER A 662 -15.38 -23.35 -11.56
C SER A 662 -15.70 -24.75 -12.10
N LEU A 663 -15.78 -25.72 -11.21
CA LEU A 663 -16.09 -27.11 -11.55
C LEU A 663 -17.46 -27.50 -11.00
N PRO A 664 -18.18 -28.44 -11.66
CA PRO A 664 -19.39 -29.05 -11.10
C PRO A 664 -19.10 -29.68 -9.73
N ARG A 665 -19.98 -29.54 -8.78
CA ARG A 665 -19.80 -30.10 -7.41
C ARG A 665 -19.64 -31.62 -7.39
N THR A 666 -20.12 -32.31 -8.42
CA THR A 666 -19.95 -33.77 -8.61
C THR A 666 -18.49 -34.20 -8.78
N THR A 667 -17.58 -33.28 -9.11
CA THR A 667 -16.14 -33.58 -9.19
C THR A 667 -15.48 -33.70 -7.81
N GLY A 668 -16.14 -33.23 -6.74
CA GLY A 668 -15.58 -33.14 -5.39
C GLY A 668 -14.69 -31.89 -5.18
N PHE A 669 -14.51 -31.06 -6.20
CA PHE A 669 -13.74 -29.82 -6.15
C PHE A 669 -14.58 -28.64 -6.61
N SER A 670 -14.33 -27.47 -6.03
CA SER A 670 -15.01 -26.23 -6.43
C SER A 670 -14.37 -25.58 -7.65
N THR A 671 -13.04 -25.65 -7.73
CA THR A 671 -12.26 -24.98 -8.77
C THR A 671 -11.00 -25.75 -9.15
N VAL A 672 -10.49 -25.47 -10.35
CA VAL A 672 -9.13 -25.83 -10.79
C VAL A 672 -8.44 -24.60 -11.37
N THR A 673 -7.15 -24.41 -11.11
CA THR A 673 -6.37 -23.33 -11.73
C THR A 673 -6.12 -23.63 -13.22
N TYR A 674 -6.43 -22.67 -14.09
CA TYR A 674 -6.33 -22.81 -15.54
C TYR A 674 -5.84 -21.51 -16.22
N ASN A 675 -5.24 -21.62 -17.41
CA ASN A 675 -4.79 -20.47 -18.24
C ASN A 675 -5.92 -20.02 -19.15
N ASN A 676 -6.80 -19.15 -18.71
CA ASN A 676 -7.94 -18.71 -19.54
C ASN A 676 -8.31 -17.23 -19.40
N GLY A 677 -7.55 -16.46 -18.63
CA GLY A 677 -7.80 -15.04 -18.46
C GLY A 677 -7.05 -14.17 -19.48
N GLN A 678 -7.59 -12.99 -19.81
CA GLN A 678 -6.89 -11.91 -20.52
C GLN A 678 -7.21 -10.55 -19.91
N TYR A 679 -6.18 -9.71 -19.74
CA TYR A 679 -6.28 -8.39 -19.13
C TYR A 679 -5.49 -7.36 -19.93
N ARG A 680 -6.11 -6.24 -20.25
CA ARG A 680 -5.51 -5.17 -21.06
C ARG A 680 -5.33 -3.89 -20.26
N ASN A 681 -4.17 -3.26 -20.43
CA ASN A 681 -3.89 -1.89 -20.03
C ASN A 681 -3.46 -1.10 -21.28
N ALA A 682 -4.17 -0.02 -21.58
CA ALA A 682 -3.82 0.87 -22.68
C ALA A 682 -3.80 2.31 -22.18
N GLY A 683 -2.83 3.10 -22.63
CA GLY A 683 -2.68 4.43 -22.10
C GLY A 683 -1.73 5.34 -22.87
N ILE A 684 -1.67 6.58 -22.41
CA ILE A 684 -0.80 7.64 -22.95
C ILE A 684 0.02 8.20 -21.81
N GLU A 685 1.32 8.32 -22.01
CA GLU A 685 2.27 8.96 -21.09
C GLU A 685 2.80 10.25 -21.70
N PHE A 686 2.86 11.29 -20.92
CA PHE A 686 3.45 12.58 -21.26
C PHE A 686 4.53 12.92 -20.22
N ASP A 687 5.74 13.24 -20.70
CA ASP A 687 6.89 13.66 -19.90
C ASP A 687 7.41 15.00 -20.41
N LEU A 688 7.56 15.99 -19.55
CA LEU A 688 8.15 17.28 -19.85
C LEU A 688 9.27 17.61 -18.89
N GLN A 689 10.44 17.88 -19.41
CA GLN A 689 11.60 18.33 -18.64
C GLN A 689 12.12 19.64 -19.24
N GLY A 690 12.46 20.61 -18.39
CA GLY A 690 12.96 21.87 -18.90
C GLY A 690 13.67 22.75 -17.90
N THR A 691 14.46 23.67 -18.47
CA THR A 691 15.05 24.80 -17.74
C THR A 691 14.28 26.05 -18.14
N LEU A 692 13.37 26.49 -17.25
CA LEU A 692 12.50 27.66 -17.51
C LEU A 692 13.30 28.95 -17.60
N LEU A 693 14.26 29.11 -16.69
CA LEU A 693 15.16 30.28 -16.65
C LEU A 693 16.57 29.84 -16.26
N ARG A 694 17.56 30.39 -16.94
CA ARG A 694 18.97 30.22 -16.59
C ARG A 694 19.73 31.51 -16.82
N THR A 695 20.28 32.05 -15.73
CA THR A 695 21.21 33.18 -15.75
C THR A 695 22.52 32.73 -15.09
N ARG A 696 23.45 33.67 -14.88
CA ARG A 696 24.73 33.38 -14.20
C ARG A 696 24.50 32.86 -12.75
N ASP A 697 23.57 33.46 -12.02
CA ASP A 697 23.38 33.24 -10.59
C ASP A 697 22.05 32.55 -10.27
N PHE A 698 21.13 32.43 -11.25
CA PHE A 698 19.80 31.86 -11.05
C PHE A 698 19.50 30.76 -12.08
N GLN A 699 18.99 29.64 -11.61
CA GLN A 699 18.50 28.54 -12.46
C GLN A 699 17.14 28.06 -11.94
N TRP A 700 16.20 27.91 -12.86
CA TRP A 700 14.89 27.32 -12.57
C TRP A 700 14.66 26.13 -13.50
N THR A 701 14.56 24.93 -12.91
CA THR A 701 14.27 23.68 -13.64
C THR A 701 12.91 23.16 -13.24
N PHE A 702 12.26 22.48 -14.19
CA PHE A 702 10.94 21.89 -14.01
C PHE A 702 10.86 20.54 -14.71
N ASN A 703 10.24 19.54 -14.04
CA ASN A 703 9.92 18.25 -14.63
C ASN A 703 8.48 17.93 -14.27
N ALA A 704 7.69 17.50 -15.26
CA ALA A 704 6.30 17.10 -15.06
C ALA A 704 6.01 15.83 -15.86
N ASN A 705 5.15 15.00 -15.34
CA ASN A 705 4.64 13.84 -16.04
C ASN A 705 3.16 13.62 -15.73
N ILE A 706 2.44 13.07 -16.70
CA ILE A 706 1.07 12.64 -16.52
C ILE A 706 0.80 11.40 -17.39
N THR A 707 0.02 10.49 -16.87
CA THR A 707 -0.32 9.22 -17.51
C THR A 707 -1.82 8.99 -17.43
N TYR A 708 -2.43 8.72 -18.57
CA TYR A 708 -3.76 8.13 -18.66
C TYR A 708 -3.63 6.62 -18.82
N ASN A 709 -4.36 5.83 -18.03
CA ASN A 709 -4.40 4.37 -18.16
C ASN A 709 -5.84 3.86 -18.06
N LYS A 710 -6.22 3.00 -19.03
CA LYS A 710 -7.50 2.30 -19.04
C LYS A 710 -7.26 0.81 -18.89
N ASN A 711 -7.82 0.24 -17.83
CA ASN A 711 -7.79 -1.19 -17.55
C ASN A 711 -9.05 -1.86 -18.12
N THR A 712 -8.92 -3.06 -18.69
CA THR A 712 -10.07 -3.79 -19.23
C THR A 712 -9.86 -5.29 -19.07
N ILE A 713 -10.83 -5.99 -18.48
CA ILE A 713 -10.89 -7.44 -18.48
C ILE A 713 -11.34 -7.87 -19.87
N VAL A 714 -10.47 -8.54 -20.64
CA VAL A 714 -10.74 -8.91 -22.03
C VAL A 714 -11.38 -10.29 -22.10
N LYS A 715 -10.93 -11.21 -21.26
CA LYS A 715 -11.43 -12.59 -21.20
C LYS A 715 -11.36 -13.14 -19.79
N LEU A 716 -12.40 -13.87 -19.39
CA LEU A 716 -12.51 -14.66 -18.17
C LEU A 716 -12.71 -16.15 -18.52
N PRO A 717 -12.49 -17.08 -17.58
CA PRO A 717 -12.89 -18.48 -17.76
C PRO A 717 -14.37 -18.60 -18.09
N GLU A 718 -14.67 -19.44 -19.10
CA GLU A 718 -16.06 -19.71 -19.47
C GLU A 718 -16.78 -20.41 -18.33
N ASN A 719 -17.88 -19.85 -17.88
CA ASN A 719 -18.69 -20.36 -16.76
C ASN A 719 -20.19 -20.42 -17.06
N GLY A 720 -20.60 -20.17 -18.31
CA GLY A 720 -21.98 -20.18 -18.76
C GLY A 720 -22.81 -18.95 -18.34
N LEU A 721 -22.21 -17.99 -17.63
CA LEU A 721 -22.87 -16.74 -17.25
C LEU A 721 -22.60 -15.62 -18.27
N GLN A 722 -23.49 -14.63 -18.30
CA GLN A 722 -23.30 -13.44 -19.15
C GLN A 722 -21.96 -12.76 -18.84
N ASN A 723 -21.19 -12.43 -19.89
CA ASN A 723 -19.83 -11.84 -19.81
C ASN A 723 -18.87 -12.67 -18.96
N ASN A 724 -19.10 -13.98 -18.83
CA ASN A 724 -18.31 -14.89 -17.99
C ASN A 724 -18.06 -14.34 -16.58
N ARG A 725 -19.03 -13.61 -16.01
CA ARG A 725 -18.87 -12.87 -14.77
C ARG A 725 -18.48 -13.75 -13.58
N GLN A 726 -17.61 -13.21 -12.75
CA GLN A 726 -17.23 -13.76 -11.46
C GLN A 726 -17.69 -12.77 -10.37
N GLY A 727 -18.73 -13.13 -9.61
CA GLY A 727 -19.39 -12.23 -8.69
C GLY A 727 -20.24 -11.17 -9.41
N GLY A 728 -20.35 -10.00 -8.77
CA GLY A 728 -21.21 -8.91 -9.23
C GLY A 728 -22.62 -8.99 -8.66
N SER A 729 -23.37 -7.91 -8.83
CA SER A 729 -24.73 -7.74 -8.36
C SER A 729 -25.67 -7.59 -9.54
N GLU A 730 -26.79 -8.28 -9.53
CA GLU A 730 -27.90 -8.02 -10.44
C GLU A 730 -28.61 -6.74 -9.99
N VAL A 731 -28.81 -5.82 -10.90
CA VAL A 731 -29.42 -4.53 -10.61
C VAL A 731 -30.35 -4.11 -11.76
N TYR A 732 -31.38 -3.30 -11.45
CA TYR A 732 -32.26 -2.71 -12.44
C TYR A 732 -31.51 -1.73 -13.33
N THR A 733 -31.86 -1.72 -14.65
CA THR A 733 -31.29 -0.77 -15.60
C THR A 733 -31.82 0.65 -15.41
N GLY A 734 -32.97 0.81 -14.77
CA GLY A 734 -33.75 2.03 -14.69
C GLY A 734 -34.89 2.10 -15.75
N ASN A 735 -35.12 1.02 -16.48
CA ASN A 735 -36.19 0.87 -17.45
C ASN A 735 -37.20 -0.21 -16.97
N GLY A 736 -37.93 0.08 -15.89
CA GLY A 736 -38.80 -0.90 -15.24
C GLY A 736 -37.99 -2.09 -14.69
N ASP A 737 -38.54 -3.30 -14.81
CA ASP A 737 -37.93 -4.53 -14.24
C ASP A 737 -36.74 -5.11 -15.03
N GLU A 738 -36.29 -4.43 -16.09
CA GLU A 738 -35.12 -4.87 -16.83
C GLU A 738 -33.87 -4.86 -15.93
N THR A 739 -33.16 -5.97 -15.90
CA THR A 739 -31.95 -6.12 -15.05
C THR A 739 -30.68 -6.34 -15.86
N HIS A 740 -29.55 -5.96 -15.30
CA HIS A 740 -28.21 -6.31 -15.77
C HIS A 740 -27.27 -6.52 -14.58
N TYR A 741 -26.08 -7.10 -14.85
CA TYR A 741 -25.10 -7.33 -13.81
C TYR A 741 -24.03 -6.23 -13.79
N VAL A 742 -23.69 -5.74 -12.57
CA VAL A 742 -22.68 -4.71 -12.34
C VAL A 742 -21.69 -5.14 -11.23
N GLY A 743 -20.49 -4.58 -11.25
CA GLY A 743 -19.44 -4.92 -10.30
C GLY A 743 -18.87 -6.33 -10.52
N GLY A 744 -18.07 -6.81 -9.57
CA GLY A 744 -17.31 -8.05 -9.74
C GLY A 744 -16.29 -7.96 -10.90
N TYR A 745 -15.95 -9.11 -11.46
CA TYR A 745 -15.12 -9.21 -12.66
C TYR A 745 -15.97 -9.65 -13.84
N GLN A 746 -16.00 -8.86 -14.92
CA GLN A 746 -16.79 -9.12 -16.12
C GLN A 746 -16.00 -8.77 -17.38
N GLU A 747 -16.16 -9.54 -18.45
CA GLU A 747 -15.55 -9.24 -19.73
C GLU A 747 -16.04 -7.88 -20.28
N GLY A 748 -15.12 -7.09 -20.80
CA GLY A 748 -15.37 -5.74 -21.31
C GLY A 748 -15.34 -4.62 -20.27
N GLN A 749 -15.34 -4.93 -18.98
CA GLN A 749 -15.39 -3.94 -17.90
C GLN A 749 -14.02 -3.62 -17.30
N THR A 750 -13.95 -2.46 -16.64
CA THR A 750 -12.82 -2.04 -15.80
C THR A 750 -13.01 -2.61 -14.40
N PRO A 751 -12.01 -3.30 -13.81
CA PRO A 751 -12.10 -3.76 -12.42
C PRO A 751 -12.07 -2.59 -11.42
N GLY A 752 -12.50 -2.86 -10.17
CA GLY A 752 -12.48 -1.86 -9.09
C GLY A 752 -13.71 -0.96 -9.00
N SER A 753 -14.79 -1.29 -9.73
CA SER A 753 -16.08 -0.62 -9.57
C SER A 753 -16.76 -1.12 -8.29
N PHE A 754 -17.31 -0.20 -7.51
CA PHE A 754 -18.12 -0.53 -6.34
C PHE A 754 -19.59 -0.14 -6.52
N VAL A 755 -20.47 -0.89 -5.88
CA VAL A 755 -21.91 -0.87 -6.08
C VAL A 755 -22.61 -0.54 -4.77
N GLY A 756 -23.64 0.28 -4.81
CA GLY A 756 -24.44 0.66 -3.64
C GLY A 756 -25.73 1.35 -4.03
N TYR A 757 -26.45 1.84 -3.04
CA TYR A 757 -27.75 2.48 -3.23
C TYR A 757 -27.62 3.97 -3.60
N GLY A 758 -28.47 4.44 -4.50
CA GLY A 758 -28.67 5.86 -4.76
C GLY A 758 -29.46 6.50 -3.61
N VAL A 759 -28.96 7.60 -3.02
CA VAL A 759 -29.73 8.44 -2.11
C VAL A 759 -30.44 9.52 -2.91
N VAL A 760 -31.77 9.57 -2.82
CA VAL A 760 -32.59 10.61 -3.48
C VAL A 760 -32.52 11.90 -2.66
N LYS A 761 -32.90 11.80 -1.38
CA LYS A 761 -32.84 12.91 -0.41
C LYS A 761 -32.89 12.35 1.03
N MET A 762 -32.66 13.19 2.01
CA MET A 762 -33.00 12.94 3.41
C MET A 762 -34.41 13.45 3.67
N ALA A 763 -35.25 12.63 4.32
CA ALA A 763 -36.56 13.07 4.79
C ALA A 763 -36.37 14.12 5.90
N ARG A 764 -36.69 15.37 5.66
CA ARG A 764 -36.48 16.44 6.63
C ARG A 764 -37.63 16.65 7.55
N SER A 765 -38.83 16.16 7.17
CA SER A 765 -40.09 16.31 7.88
C SER A 765 -40.97 15.08 7.69
N GLN A 766 -42.03 14.97 8.52
CA GLN A 766 -43.05 13.94 8.35
C GLN A 766 -43.75 14.08 7.00
N ALA A 767 -43.96 15.30 6.50
CA ALA A 767 -44.56 15.52 5.18
C ALA A 767 -43.75 14.92 4.02
N ASP A 768 -42.42 14.87 4.13
CA ASP A 768 -41.59 14.19 3.16
C ASP A 768 -41.83 12.69 3.10
N ILE A 769 -42.12 12.08 4.26
CA ILE A 769 -42.40 10.65 4.41
C ILE A 769 -43.82 10.34 3.92
N ASP A 770 -44.79 11.14 4.32
CA ASP A 770 -46.19 10.96 3.93
C ASP A 770 -46.37 11.05 2.41
N ALA A 771 -45.54 11.83 1.73
CA ALA A 771 -45.52 11.94 0.27
C ALA A 771 -44.99 10.71 -0.49
N LEU A 772 -44.42 9.72 0.22
CA LEU A 772 -43.85 8.50 -0.40
C LEU A 772 -44.89 7.41 -0.73
N GLY A 773 -46.17 7.57 -0.32
CA GLY A 773 -47.17 6.55 -0.55
C GLY A 773 -46.87 5.25 0.21
N ASP A 774 -46.99 4.10 -0.46
CA ASP A 774 -46.74 2.77 0.08
C ASP A 774 -45.27 2.32 0.03
N TYR A 775 -44.36 3.26 0.03
CA TYR A 775 -42.93 3.00 -0.03
C TYR A 775 -42.44 2.04 1.03
N ILE A 776 -41.67 1.05 0.60
CA ILE A 776 -40.99 0.07 1.43
C ILE A 776 -39.51 -0.10 1.01
N ASP A 777 -38.66 -0.53 1.95
CA ASP A 777 -37.25 -0.77 1.72
C ASP A 777 -36.82 -2.06 2.45
N THR A 778 -36.45 -3.07 1.68
CA THR A 778 -35.95 -4.38 2.16
C THR A 778 -34.44 -4.55 1.87
N GLY A 779 -33.79 -3.52 1.34
CA GLY A 779 -32.37 -3.50 1.06
C GLY A 779 -31.47 -3.31 2.31
N VAL A 780 -32.05 -3.35 3.50
CA VAL A 780 -31.39 -3.19 4.79
C VAL A 780 -30.55 -4.41 5.14
N SER A 781 -29.36 -4.21 5.69
CA SER A 781 -28.35 -5.26 5.86
C SER A 781 -28.67 -6.30 6.93
N ASN A 782 -29.55 -5.99 7.89
CA ASN A 782 -29.83 -6.82 9.07
C ASN A 782 -31.12 -7.65 8.99
N GLY A 783 -31.77 -7.72 7.81
CA GLY A 783 -33.04 -8.42 7.61
C GLY A 783 -34.25 -7.70 8.17
N ALA A 784 -34.15 -6.43 8.57
CA ALA A 784 -35.28 -5.56 8.83
C ALA A 784 -35.94 -5.14 7.50
N ALA A 785 -37.18 -4.69 7.57
CA ALA A 785 -37.88 -4.09 6.46
C ALA A 785 -38.44 -2.72 6.89
N VAL A 786 -38.11 -1.69 6.13
CA VAL A 786 -38.49 -0.30 6.41
C VAL A 786 -39.77 0.06 5.67
N TYR A 787 -40.64 0.80 6.32
CA TYR A 787 -41.91 1.31 5.73
C TYR A 787 -42.06 2.81 6.00
N ALA A 788 -42.66 3.52 5.06
CA ALA A 788 -42.96 4.95 5.23
C ALA A 788 -44.21 5.21 6.06
N ASN A 789 -45.30 4.51 5.80
CA ASN A 789 -46.59 4.70 6.42
C ASN A 789 -47.34 3.38 6.59
N GLU A 790 -48.59 3.43 7.08
CA GLU A 790 -49.40 2.21 7.35
C GLU A 790 -49.65 1.40 6.08
N ALA A 791 -49.81 2.02 4.89
CA ALA A 791 -50.00 1.27 3.64
C ALA A 791 -48.74 0.43 3.32
N GLY A 792 -47.54 0.99 3.43
CA GLY A 792 -46.27 0.27 3.30
C GLY A 792 -46.11 -0.83 4.36
N ARG A 793 -46.54 -0.55 5.61
CA ARG A 793 -46.50 -1.55 6.69
C ARG A 793 -47.38 -2.77 6.36
N GLN A 794 -48.61 -2.55 5.89
CA GLN A 794 -49.53 -3.64 5.50
C GLN A 794 -48.96 -4.42 4.30
N ARG A 795 -48.34 -3.74 3.33
CA ARG A 795 -47.64 -4.38 2.21
C ARG A 795 -46.55 -5.33 2.70
N LEU A 796 -45.67 -4.91 3.61
CA LEU A 796 -44.63 -5.76 4.19
C LEU A 796 -45.17 -6.96 4.97
N LEU A 797 -46.23 -6.75 5.77
CA LEU A 797 -46.88 -7.84 6.48
C LEU A 797 -47.49 -8.87 5.52
N ALA A 798 -48.07 -8.42 4.41
CA ALA A 798 -48.60 -9.31 3.37
C ALA A 798 -47.49 -10.11 2.68
N MET A 799 -46.28 -9.57 2.58
CA MET A 799 -45.06 -10.24 2.07
C MET A 799 -44.40 -11.15 3.10
N GLY A 800 -44.87 -11.19 4.34
CA GLY A 800 -44.37 -12.07 5.41
C GLY A 800 -43.23 -11.48 6.24
N TYR A 801 -42.95 -10.21 6.11
CA TYR A 801 -41.94 -9.54 6.96
C TYR A 801 -42.49 -9.30 8.36
N THR A 802 -41.69 -9.61 9.37
CA THR A 802 -42.09 -9.45 10.80
C THR A 802 -41.18 -8.46 11.55
N ASN A 803 -39.96 -8.23 11.07
CA ASN A 803 -39.00 -7.27 11.64
C ASN A 803 -39.17 -5.94 10.91
N LEU A 804 -40.10 -5.11 11.36
CA LEU A 804 -40.51 -3.88 10.70
C LEU A 804 -39.95 -2.66 11.40
N VAL A 805 -39.44 -1.70 10.61
CA VAL A 805 -38.87 -0.43 11.05
C VAL A 805 -39.56 0.71 10.34
N GLN A 806 -39.97 1.73 11.08
CA GLN A 806 -40.57 2.93 10.49
C GLN A 806 -39.53 3.91 10.02
N LEU A 807 -39.69 4.43 8.79
CA LEU A 807 -38.92 5.56 8.29
C LEU A 807 -39.29 6.82 9.09
N MET A 808 -38.28 7.55 9.56
CA MET A 808 -38.46 8.73 10.40
C MET A 808 -37.81 9.97 9.73
N PRO A 809 -38.27 11.19 10.10
CA PRO A 809 -37.55 12.39 9.70
C PRO A 809 -36.07 12.29 10.11
N GLY A 810 -35.17 12.68 9.19
CA GLY A 810 -33.71 12.51 9.33
C GLY A 810 -33.18 11.24 8.71
N ASP A 811 -34.01 10.33 8.18
CA ASP A 811 -33.54 9.13 7.46
C ASP A 811 -33.37 9.40 5.96
N PHE A 812 -32.51 8.61 5.30
CA PHE A 812 -32.37 8.64 3.85
C PHE A 812 -33.56 7.94 3.15
N ILE A 813 -34.01 8.56 2.04
CA ILE A 813 -34.87 7.95 1.06
C ILE A 813 -33.99 7.48 -0.08
N TYR A 814 -34.02 6.17 -0.37
CA TYR A 814 -33.23 5.56 -1.40
C TYR A 814 -33.95 5.49 -2.72
N GLU A 815 -33.19 5.42 -3.80
CA GLU A 815 -33.66 5.36 -5.18
C GLU A 815 -34.33 4.00 -5.45
N ASP A 816 -35.58 4.03 -5.85
CA ASP A 816 -36.33 2.95 -6.46
C ASP A 816 -36.12 3.04 -7.96
N ARG A 817 -35.42 2.07 -8.54
CA ARG A 817 -34.96 2.17 -9.95
C ARG A 817 -35.95 1.59 -10.97
N ASN A 818 -36.83 0.70 -10.55
CA ASN A 818 -37.87 0.16 -11.41
C ASN A 818 -39.24 0.90 -11.26
N GLY A 819 -39.41 1.70 -10.21
CA GLY A 819 -40.57 2.55 -9.99
C GLY A 819 -41.78 1.85 -9.34
N ASP A 820 -41.55 0.80 -8.56
CA ASP A 820 -42.57 0.00 -7.92
C ASP A 820 -42.82 0.36 -6.43
N ASN A 821 -42.19 1.43 -5.93
CA ASN A 821 -42.17 1.87 -4.53
C ASN A 821 -41.54 0.87 -3.55
N TRP A 822 -40.68 -0.04 -4.05
CA TRP A 822 -40.00 -1.03 -3.26
C TRP A 822 -38.48 -0.99 -3.50
N VAL A 823 -37.75 -0.51 -2.52
CA VAL A 823 -36.28 -0.54 -2.57
C VAL A 823 -35.78 -1.91 -2.13
N GLU A 824 -35.04 -2.58 -3.02
CA GLU A 824 -34.47 -3.91 -2.78
C GLU A 824 -33.01 -3.97 -3.25
N ALA A 825 -32.38 -5.15 -3.15
CA ALA A 825 -30.98 -5.35 -3.55
C ALA A 825 -30.72 -5.04 -5.04
N LYS A 826 -31.74 -5.08 -5.90
CA LYS A 826 -31.62 -4.77 -7.33
C LYS A 826 -31.65 -3.27 -7.64
N ASP A 827 -32.03 -2.41 -6.68
CA ASP A 827 -32.01 -0.95 -6.83
C ASP A 827 -30.63 -0.34 -6.67
N ARG A 828 -29.63 -1.15 -6.39
CA ARG A 828 -28.25 -0.70 -6.36
C ARG A 828 -27.77 -0.28 -7.76
N LYS A 829 -26.73 0.56 -7.79
CA LYS A 829 -26.06 1.03 -9.00
C LYS A 829 -24.55 1.12 -8.80
N VAL A 830 -23.80 1.25 -9.89
CA VAL A 830 -22.39 1.57 -9.80
C VAL A 830 -22.26 2.99 -9.26
N LEU A 831 -21.59 3.14 -8.12
CA LEU A 831 -21.33 4.42 -7.48
C LEU A 831 -20.02 5.05 -7.94
N GLY A 832 -19.05 4.23 -8.34
CA GLY A 832 -17.75 4.73 -8.79
C GLY A 832 -16.72 3.64 -9.01
N ASN A 833 -15.50 4.09 -9.29
CA ASN A 833 -14.32 3.25 -9.41
C ASN A 833 -13.17 3.86 -8.59
N LEU A 834 -12.49 3.04 -7.80
CA LEU A 834 -11.41 3.47 -6.90
C LEU A 834 -10.07 3.71 -7.62
N THR A 835 -9.93 3.29 -8.86
CA THR A 835 -8.66 3.39 -9.58
C THR A 835 -8.56 4.71 -10.33
N PRO A 836 -7.58 5.58 -10.02
CA PRO A 836 -7.36 6.80 -10.80
C PRO A 836 -7.07 6.47 -12.26
N LYS A 837 -7.77 7.11 -13.18
CA LYS A 837 -7.48 7.00 -14.63
C LYS A 837 -6.28 7.85 -15.03
N TRP A 838 -6.09 8.97 -14.35
CA TRP A 838 -4.97 9.87 -14.55
C TRP A 838 -4.08 9.85 -13.33
N THR A 839 -2.78 9.62 -13.51
CA THR A 839 -1.77 9.70 -12.46
C THR A 839 -0.56 10.46 -12.97
N GLY A 840 0.16 11.12 -12.08
CA GLY A 840 1.33 11.86 -12.48
C GLY A 840 1.96 12.65 -11.34
N GLY A 841 2.81 13.60 -11.70
CA GLY A 841 3.42 14.49 -10.75
C GLY A 841 4.32 15.50 -11.41
N PHE A 842 4.81 16.43 -10.63
CA PHE A 842 5.82 17.37 -11.06
C PHE A 842 6.77 17.72 -9.94
N ASN A 843 7.98 18.11 -10.33
CA ASN A 843 8.94 18.69 -9.42
C ASN A 843 9.58 19.93 -10.03
N THR A 844 9.97 20.85 -9.17
CA THR A 844 10.63 22.10 -9.57
C THR A 844 11.79 22.41 -8.65
N THR A 845 12.88 22.95 -9.20
CA THR A 845 14.04 23.41 -8.44
C THR A 845 14.42 24.81 -8.87
N LEU A 846 14.45 25.71 -7.91
CA LEU A 846 14.97 27.08 -8.09
C LEU A 846 16.30 27.18 -7.34
N THR A 847 17.35 27.57 -8.03
CA THR A 847 18.68 27.73 -7.44
C THR A 847 19.16 29.16 -7.64
N TRP A 848 19.58 29.82 -6.56
CA TRP A 848 20.10 31.18 -6.57
C TRP A 848 21.31 31.32 -5.63
N LYS A 849 22.50 31.55 -6.18
CA LYS A 849 23.74 31.81 -5.40
C LYS A 849 23.99 30.78 -4.26
N GLY A 850 23.77 29.49 -4.53
CA GLY A 850 23.93 28.41 -3.54
C GLY A 850 22.68 28.08 -2.73
N LEU A 851 21.68 28.95 -2.69
CA LEU A 851 20.37 28.66 -2.12
C LEU A 851 19.52 27.89 -3.15
N SER A 852 18.88 26.80 -2.76
CA SER A 852 18.00 26.03 -3.63
C SER A 852 16.68 25.74 -2.94
N LEU A 853 15.58 25.96 -3.66
CA LEU A 853 14.24 25.55 -3.27
C LEU A 853 13.80 24.43 -4.20
N TYR A 854 13.48 23.28 -3.64
CA TYR A 854 12.96 22.11 -4.34
C TYR A 854 11.55 21.81 -3.86
N ALA A 855 10.63 21.51 -4.78
CA ALA A 855 9.29 21.04 -4.44
C ALA A 855 8.90 19.86 -5.34
N ARG A 856 8.21 18.84 -4.75
CA ARG A 856 7.69 17.68 -5.46
C ARG A 856 6.24 17.44 -5.10
N PHE A 857 5.45 17.18 -6.14
CA PHE A 857 4.03 16.89 -6.05
C PHE A 857 3.70 15.61 -6.79
N ASP A 858 2.71 14.86 -6.31
CA ASP A 858 2.05 13.80 -7.06
C ASP A 858 0.55 14.01 -7.10
N MET A 859 -0.12 13.38 -8.07
CA MET A 859 -1.52 13.63 -8.35
C MET A 859 -2.24 12.40 -8.91
N GLY A 860 -3.52 12.32 -8.58
CA GLY A 860 -4.45 11.35 -9.15
C GLY A 860 -5.79 12.01 -9.46
N PHE A 861 -6.38 11.69 -10.63
CA PHE A 861 -7.65 12.28 -11.07
C PHE A 861 -8.57 11.22 -11.70
N ASP A 862 -9.87 11.56 -11.76
CA ASP A 862 -10.94 10.77 -12.34
C ASP A 862 -11.09 9.39 -11.69
N PHE A 863 -11.36 9.42 -10.38
CA PHE A 863 -11.74 8.26 -9.57
C PHE A 863 -12.63 8.69 -8.41
N GLN A 864 -13.32 7.74 -7.81
CA GLN A 864 -14.19 7.97 -6.66
C GLN A 864 -13.62 7.26 -5.44
N VAL A 865 -13.95 7.81 -4.28
CA VAL A 865 -13.64 7.22 -2.97
C VAL A 865 -14.91 7.13 -2.15
N TYR A 866 -14.96 6.19 -1.22
CA TYR A 866 -16.07 6.03 -0.28
C TYR A 866 -15.61 6.37 1.13
N ASP A 867 -16.21 7.38 1.75
CA ASP A 867 -15.86 7.78 3.12
C ASP A 867 -16.51 6.85 4.14
N SER A 868 -15.96 5.65 4.25
CA SER A 868 -16.43 4.65 5.21
C SER A 868 -16.17 5.05 6.67
N ASN A 869 -15.22 5.96 6.92
CA ASN A 869 -14.91 6.37 8.29
C ASN A 869 -15.94 7.31 8.87
N ILE A 870 -16.37 8.35 8.11
CA ILE A 870 -17.47 9.20 8.55
C ILE A 870 -18.75 8.37 8.70
N ALA A 871 -19.05 7.51 7.73
CA ALA A 871 -20.20 6.61 7.82
C ALA A 871 -20.13 5.72 9.07
N PHE A 872 -18.95 5.16 9.37
CA PHE A 872 -18.73 4.35 10.56
C PHE A 872 -18.90 5.14 11.86
N TRP A 873 -18.22 6.29 12.00
CA TRP A 873 -18.28 7.07 13.24
C TRP A 873 -19.67 7.65 13.54
N LEU A 874 -20.44 8.02 12.53
CA LEU A 874 -21.82 8.50 12.73
C LEU A 874 -22.82 7.36 12.83
N GLY A 875 -22.51 6.17 12.30
CA GLY A 875 -23.42 5.03 12.21
C GLY A 875 -23.31 4.04 13.35
N GLU A 876 -22.10 3.85 13.88
CA GLU A 876 -21.87 2.90 14.97
C GLU A 876 -21.93 3.53 16.37
N GLY A 877 -22.86 4.42 16.63
CA GLY A 877 -23.07 5.02 17.95
C GLY A 877 -23.36 4.00 19.07
N GLN A 878 -22.82 2.78 18.96
CA GLN A 878 -22.86 1.73 19.97
C GLN A 878 -21.46 1.52 20.55
N GLY A 879 -21.39 1.35 21.86
CA GLY A 879 -20.13 1.12 22.56
C GLY A 879 -19.36 2.42 22.82
N ALA A 880 -18.05 2.32 22.87
CA ALA A 880 -17.16 3.37 23.37
C ALA A 880 -16.65 4.33 22.28
N MET A 881 -17.10 4.21 21.03
CA MET A 881 -16.55 4.97 19.92
C MET A 881 -17.12 6.38 19.85
N ALA A 882 -16.26 7.38 19.73
CA ALA A 882 -16.65 8.77 19.54
C ALA A 882 -17.17 9.03 18.13
N PHE A 883 -17.99 10.04 18.00
CA PHE A 883 -18.32 10.67 16.75
C PHE A 883 -17.19 11.60 16.29
N ASN A 884 -17.10 11.87 14.99
CA ASN A 884 -16.30 13.01 14.53
C ASN A 884 -17.14 14.30 14.57
N ASP A 885 -16.52 15.45 14.29
CA ASP A 885 -17.17 16.77 14.29
C ASP A 885 -18.41 16.86 13.41
N ALA A 886 -18.55 16.01 12.39
CA ALA A 886 -19.72 15.98 11.52
C ALA A 886 -21.01 15.64 12.26
N VAL A 887 -20.93 15.06 13.47
CA VAL A 887 -22.10 14.78 14.31
C VAL A 887 -22.93 16.04 14.62
N ARG A 888 -22.29 17.21 14.72
CA ARG A 888 -22.97 18.49 14.94
C ARG A 888 -23.86 18.91 13.78
N ASP A 889 -23.63 18.36 12.59
CA ASP A 889 -24.41 18.61 11.37
C ASP A 889 -25.28 17.39 11.00
N THR A 890 -25.68 16.61 12.01
CA THR A 890 -26.67 15.54 11.88
C THR A 890 -28.07 16.08 12.14
N TRP A 891 -29.04 15.47 11.50
CA TRP A 891 -30.43 15.87 11.62
C TRP A 891 -30.93 15.68 13.07
N THR A 892 -31.54 16.73 13.60
CA THR A 892 -32.36 16.72 14.83
C THR A 892 -33.63 17.55 14.58
N PRO A 893 -34.66 17.44 15.42
CA PRO A 893 -35.82 18.34 15.32
C PRO A 893 -35.46 19.82 15.31
N ASP A 894 -34.43 20.20 16.05
CA ASP A 894 -33.94 21.59 16.15
C ASP A 894 -32.99 21.99 14.98
N ASN A 895 -32.47 21.00 14.24
CA ASN A 895 -31.61 21.21 13.06
C ASN A 895 -32.12 20.41 11.85
N PRO A 896 -33.35 20.71 11.31
CA PRO A 896 -33.87 19.96 10.16
C PRO A 896 -33.09 20.23 8.86
N GLY A 897 -32.27 21.29 8.82
CA GLY A 897 -31.42 21.66 7.69
C GLY A 897 -30.11 20.91 7.60
N ALA A 898 -29.78 20.05 8.55
CA ALA A 898 -28.52 19.34 8.66
C ALA A 898 -28.12 18.57 7.39
N LYS A 899 -26.82 18.37 7.21
CA LYS A 899 -26.24 17.65 6.08
C LYS A 899 -26.37 16.14 6.22
N TYR A 900 -26.09 15.62 7.42
CA TYR A 900 -26.04 14.18 7.68
C TYR A 900 -27.35 13.67 8.28
N PRO A 901 -27.73 12.41 8.05
CA PRO A 901 -28.92 11.82 8.65
C PRO A 901 -28.84 11.80 10.19
N ARG A 902 -29.98 11.56 10.83
CA ARG A 902 -30.02 11.41 12.27
C ARG A 902 -29.12 10.27 12.76
N VAL A 903 -28.48 10.45 13.90
CA VAL A 903 -27.75 9.38 14.56
C VAL A 903 -28.71 8.43 15.28
N VAL A 904 -28.48 7.13 15.13
CA VAL A 904 -29.26 6.08 15.79
C VAL A 904 -28.28 5.11 16.44
N TRP A 905 -28.49 4.79 17.70
CA TRP A 905 -27.65 3.78 18.37
C TRP A 905 -27.80 2.44 17.66
N ALA A 906 -26.66 1.84 17.31
CA ALA A 906 -26.64 0.63 16.50
C ALA A 906 -27.46 0.78 15.20
N SER A 907 -27.08 1.74 14.34
CA SER A 907 -27.88 2.12 13.15
C SER A 907 -28.14 0.96 12.20
N GLN A 908 -27.38 -0.12 12.25
CA GLN A 908 -27.64 -1.37 11.54
C GLN A 908 -28.97 -2.06 11.95
N TYR A 909 -29.56 -1.68 13.07
CA TYR A 909 -30.87 -2.18 13.52
C TYR A 909 -32.01 -1.22 13.14
N GLY A 910 -31.70 -0.11 12.50
CA GLY A 910 -32.67 0.88 12.01
C GLY A 910 -32.78 0.89 10.50
N THR A 911 -32.66 2.07 9.92
CA THR A 911 -32.83 2.32 8.47
C THR A 911 -31.51 2.21 7.67
N ASP A 912 -30.42 1.81 8.28
CA ASP A 912 -29.10 1.64 7.68
C ASP A 912 -28.54 2.90 6.99
N ASN A 913 -28.85 4.08 7.48
CA ASN A 913 -28.41 5.34 6.90
C ASN A 913 -26.87 5.40 6.66
N TYR A 914 -26.11 4.79 7.57
CA TYR A 914 -24.66 4.83 7.60
C TYR A 914 -24.00 3.50 7.24
N ILE A 915 -24.66 2.37 7.40
CA ILE A 915 -24.04 1.04 7.30
C ILE A 915 -23.96 0.57 5.86
N ARG A 916 -25.01 0.73 5.07
CA ARG A 916 -25.01 0.30 3.68
C ARG A 916 -24.27 1.28 2.76
N THR A 917 -23.53 0.73 1.81
CA THR A 917 -22.85 1.52 0.79
C THR A 917 -23.85 2.34 -0.03
N ASN A 918 -23.68 3.65 -0.07
CA ASN A 918 -24.59 4.55 -0.75
C ASN A 918 -23.91 5.73 -1.44
N SER A 919 -24.63 6.45 -2.28
CA SER A 919 -24.10 7.56 -3.08
C SER A 919 -23.74 8.80 -2.25
N PHE A 920 -24.29 8.96 -1.04
CA PHE A 920 -24.06 10.15 -0.22
C PHE A 920 -22.62 10.22 0.29
N PHE A 921 -22.02 9.07 0.68
CA PHE A 921 -20.65 8.98 1.15
C PHE A 921 -19.64 8.74 0.00
N THR A 922 -20.13 8.66 -1.24
CA THR A 922 -19.27 8.56 -2.42
C THR A 922 -18.80 9.94 -2.85
N GLN A 923 -17.50 10.14 -2.98
CA GLN A 923 -16.88 11.44 -3.23
C GLN A 923 -15.87 11.37 -4.37
N ASN A 924 -15.57 12.51 -4.99
CA ASN A 924 -14.48 12.62 -5.95
C ASN A 924 -13.13 12.53 -5.23
N GLY A 925 -12.35 11.48 -5.54
CA GLY A 925 -11.06 11.21 -4.95
C GLY A 925 -9.89 12.02 -5.53
N SER A 926 -10.12 12.87 -6.53
CA SER A 926 -9.04 13.62 -7.20
C SER A 926 -8.23 14.46 -6.22
N TYR A 927 -6.90 14.39 -6.36
CA TYR A 927 -5.99 15.06 -5.45
C TYR A 927 -4.71 15.57 -6.13
N LEU A 928 -4.08 16.56 -5.50
CA LEU A 928 -2.70 16.98 -5.66
C LEU A 928 -2.03 16.99 -4.28
N ALA A 929 -1.01 16.17 -4.08
CA ALA A 929 -0.29 16.02 -2.81
C ALA A 929 1.08 16.70 -2.88
N CYS A 930 1.41 17.50 -1.86
CA CYS A 930 2.75 18.06 -1.67
C CYS A 930 3.60 17.05 -0.88
N ARG A 931 4.44 16.30 -1.59
CA ARG A 931 5.27 15.25 -0.99
C ARG A 931 6.52 15.77 -0.33
N GLU A 932 7.19 16.73 -0.97
CA GLU A 932 8.43 17.31 -0.47
C GLU A 932 8.54 18.78 -0.81
N LEU A 933 8.97 19.57 0.15
CA LEU A 933 9.37 20.95 -0.01
C LEU A 933 10.67 21.15 0.75
N GLN A 934 11.78 21.42 0.05
CA GLN A 934 13.10 21.55 0.65
C GLN A 934 13.71 22.92 0.34
N LEU A 935 14.23 23.58 1.37
CA LEU A 935 15.15 24.69 1.25
C LEU A 935 16.54 24.21 1.64
N SER A 936 17.51 24.38 0.74
CA SER A 936 18.91 23.98 0.99
C SER A 936 19.87 25.09 0.63
N TYR A 937 21.00 25.13 1.34
CA TYR A 937 22.05 26.11 1.11
C TYR A 937 23.42 25.46 1.10
N VAL A 938 24.14 25.64 -0.01
CA VAL A 938 25.54 25.23 -0.16
C VAL A 938 26.43 26.35 0.36
N LEU A 939 27.21 26.08 1.40
CA LEU A 939 28.08 27.08 2.02
C LEU A 939 29.19 27.51 1.05
N PRO A 940 29.60 28.80 1.08
CA PRO A 940 30.71 29.31 0.28
C PRO A 940 32.01 28.56 0.53
N LYS A 941 32.81 28.35 -0.52
CA LYS A 941 34.09 27.65 -0.45
C LYS A 941 35.05 28.22 0.59
N SER A 942 35.01 29.53 0.83
CA SER A 942 35.82 30.20 1.85
C SER A 942 35.51 29.72 3.28
N ILE A 943 34.25 29.37 3.58
CA ILE A 943 33.84 28.81 4.88
C ILE A 943 34.30 27.34 4.94
N CYS A 944 34.03 26.57 3.88
CA CYS A 944 34.39 25.14 3.83
C CYS A 944 35.94 24.96 4.01
N GLN A 945 36.74 25.79 3.38
CA GLN A 945 38.19 25.73 3.52
C GLN A 945 38.68 26.01 4.96
N LYS A 946 38.02 26.93 5.67
CA LYS A 946 38.31 27.21 7.10
C LYS A 946 37.97 26.02 8.00
N LEU A 947 37.02 25.19 7.60
CA LEU A 947 36.56 23.98 8.28
C LEU A 947 37.26 22.71 7.77
N ALA A 948 38.34 22.86 6.95
CA ALA A 948 39.09 21.77 6.35
C ALA A 948 38.25 20.76 5.58
N CYS A 949 37.17 21.22 4.92
CA CYS A 949 36.28 20.38 4.10
C CYS A 949 36.12 20.94 2.69
N GLN A 950 35.67 20.08 1.76
CA GLN A 950 35.44 20.44 0.35
C GLN A 950 34.08 21.09 0.12
N GLY A 951 33.06 20.73 0.90
CA GLY A 951 31.73 21.24 0.77
C GLY A 951 30.86 20.96 1.98
N ILE A 952 29.97 21.91 2.30
CA ILE A 952 28.93 21.76 3.32
C ILE A 952 27.62 22.21 2.71
N THR A 953 26.58 21.39 2.89
CA THR A 953 25.19 21.72 2.53
C THR A 953 24.31 21.54 3.76
N VAL A 954 23.51 22.54 4.07
CA VAL A 954 22.47 22.46 5.09
C VAL A 954 21.10 22.51 4.44
N SER A 955 20.13 21.81 4.98
CA SER A 955 18.76 21.78 4.42
C SER A 955 17.70 21.66 5.49
N VAL A 956 16.52 22.19 5.16
CA VAL A 956 15.26 21.98 5.88
C VAL A 956 14.25 21.47 4.88
N THR A 957 13.61 20.33 5.19
CA THR A 957 12.66 19.66 4.30
C THR A 957 11.36 19.38 5.03
N GLY A 958 10.23 19.82 4.46
CA GLY A 958 8.92 19.32 4.85
C GLY A 958 8.51 18.16 3.96
N GLN A 959 8.07 17.05 4.57
CA GLN A 959 7.53 15.88 3.84
C GLN A 959 6.05 15.68 4.15
N ASN A 960 5.28 15.23 3.14
CA ASN A 960 3.85 14.95 3.23
C ASN A 960 3.04 16.12 3.80
N LEU A 961 3.29 17.33 3.32
CA LEU A 961 2.77 18.57 3.90
C LEU A 961 1.26 18.72 3.80
N GLY A 962 0.64 18.12 2.78
CA GLY A 962 -0.82 18.13 2.63
C GLY A 962 -1.31 17.87 1.21
N TYR A 963 -2.63 17.97 1.07
CA TYR A 963 -3.36 17.68 -0.16
C TYR A 963 -4.26 18.87 -0.55
N ILE A 964 -4.32 19.13 -1.85
CA ILE A 964 -5.42 19.89 -2.48
C ILE A 964 -6.37 18.84 -3.02
N LYS A 965 -7.58 18.74 -2.45
CA LYS A 965 -8.57 17.70 -2.75
C LYS A 965 -9.98 18.21 -2.45
N SER A 966 -10.99 17.54 -3.00
CA SER A 966 -12.40 17.85 -2.76
C SER A 966 -13.09 16.87 -1.78
N CYS A 967 -12.49 15.72 -1.52
CA CYS A 967 -13.05 14.72 -0.61
C CYS A 967 -12.69 15.00 0.86
N THR A 968 -13.48 14.45 1.77
CA THR A 968 -13.25 14.51 3.22
C THR A 968 -12.16 13.54 3.67
N ILE A 969 -11.94 12.44 2.94
CA ILE A 969 -10.92 11.43 3.25
C ILE A 969 -9.54 12.09 3.34
N PRO A 970 -8.78 11.91 4.44
CA PRO A 970 -7.49 12.58 4.65
C PRO A 970 -6.46 12.27 3.58
N LEU A 971 -6.37 11.01 3.18
CA LEU A 971 -5.36 10.45 2.28
C LEU A 971 -6.06 9.72 1.11
N PRO A 972 -6.51 10.44 0.07
CA PRO A 972 -7.30 9.84 -1.01
C PRO A 972 -6.52 8.83 -1.86
N ASP A 973 -5.20 8.86 -1.83
CA ASP A 973 -4.29 7.92 -2.48
C ASP A 973 -4.12 6.58 -1.72
N HIS A 974 -4.63 6.49 -0.49
CA HIS A 974 -4.56 5.29 0.36
C HIS A 974 -5.82 4.42 0.30
N THR A 975 -6.72 4.66 -0.64
CA THR A 975 -7.94 3.86 -0.77
C THR A 975 -7.62 2.46 -1.29
N THR A 976 -8.11 1.44 -0.59
CA THR A 976 -7.96 0.05 -0.98
C THR A 976 -9.29 -0.54 -1.42
N TYR A 977 -9.25 -1.34 -2.49
CA TYR A 977 -10.37 -2.19 -2.88
C TYR A 977 -10.31 -3.49 -2.07
N THR A 978 -11.28 -3.70 -1.22
CA THR A 978 -11.46 -5.01 -0.56
C THR A 978 -12.42 -5.87 -1.37
N SER A 979 -12.07 -7.13 -1.60
CA SER A 979 -12.91 -8.09 -2.31
C SER A 979 -14.27 -8.21 -1.61
N GLY A 980 -15.34 -7.81 -2.26
CA GLY A 980 -16.68 -7.89 -1.69
C GLY A 980 -17.55 -6.66 -1.87
N ASN A 981 -17.26 -5.79 -2.85
CA ASN A 981 -18.01 -4.58 -3.15
C ASN A 981 -17.92 -3.45 -2.11
N THR A 982 -17.07 -3.56 -1.11
CA THR A 982 -16.80 -2.48 -0.15
C THR A 982 -15.55 -1.72 -0.57
N ALA A 983 -15.74 -0.45 -0.86
CA ALA A 983 -14.69 0.50 -1.07
C ALA A 983 -14.56 1.37 0.17
N GLY A 984 -13.36 1.56 0.66
CA GLY A 984 -13.18 2.42 1.82
C GLY A 984 -11.72 2.81 1.99
N TRP A 985 -11.50 3.86 2.74
CA TRP A 985 -10.21 4.13 3.31
C TRP A 985 -9.96 3.06 4.39
N GLY A 986 -9.16 2.06 4.05
CA GLY A 986 -8.72 1.03 4.98
C GLY A 986 -7.80 1.70 5.99
N GLY A 987 -8.38 2.15 7.06
CA GLY A 987 -7.72 2.88 8.09
C GLY A 987 -6.51 2.15 8.62
N THR A 988 -5.36 2.61 8.24
CA THR A 988 -4.06 2.11 8.62
C THR A 988 -3.30 3.24 9.32
N TYR A 989 -2.13 2.95 9.76
CA TYR A 989 -1.20 3.91 10.30
C TYR A 989 -1.00 5.10 9.34
N ASN A 990 -1.49 6.30 9.68
CA ASN A 990 -1.40 7.46 8.79
C ASN A 990 0.04 7.90 8.56
N VAL A 991 0.31 8.33 7.33
CA VAL A 991 1.62 8.89 6.96
C VAL A 991 1.81 10.23 7.68
N PRO A 992 2.90 10.39 8.46
CA PRO A 992 3.14 11.61 9.22
C PRO A 992 3.51 12.79 8.31
N ARG A 993 3.28 14.00 8.82
CA ARG A 993 3.98 15.19 8.34
C ARG A 993 5.33 15.26 9.03
N THR A 994 6.40 15.43 8.26
CA THR A 994 7.76 15.44 8.80
C THR A 994 8.46 16.76 8.50
N LEU A 995 9.08 17.35 9.52
CA LEU A 995 10.03 18.46 9.38
C LEU A 995 11.45 17.89 9.59
N LEU A 996 12.26 17.91 8.54
CA LEU A 996 13.56 17.26 8.48
C LEU A 996 14.68 18.31 8.37
N PHE A 997 15.69 18.18 9.22
CA PHE A 997 16.92 18.97 9.19
C PHE A 997 18.07 18.13 8.65
N GLY A 998 18.77 18.60 7.62
CA GLY A 998 19.81 17.87 6.95
C GLY A 998 21.14 18.62 6.94
N LEU A 999 22.23 17.87 7.13
CA LEU A 999 23.62 18.31 7.01
C LEU A 999 24.39 17.32 6.15
N ASN A 1000 25.02 17.82 5.08
CA ASN A 1000 25.95 17.03 4.26
C ASN A 1000 27.32 17.71 4.28
N VAL A 1001 28.38 16.95 4.62
CA VAL A 1001 29.77 17.42 4.64
C VAL A 1001 30.62 16.50 3.80
N THR A 1002 31.44 17.08 2.94
CA THR A 1002 32.42 16.35 2.12
C THR A 1002 33.84 16.84 2.44
N PHE A 1003 34.74 15.92 2.78
CA PHE A 1003 36.14 16.16 3.10
C PHE A 1003 37.05 15.77 1.97
#